data_588fae0f99f4a2b028fa0200b7a9f022
#
_entry.id   588fae0f99f4a2b028fa0200b7a9f022
#
_cell.length_a   1.000
_cell.length_b   1.000
_cell.length_c   1.000
_cell.angle_alpha   90.00
_cell.angle_beta   90.00
_cell.angle_gamma   90.00
#
_symmetry.space_group_name_H-M   'P 1'
#
loop_
_entity.id
_entity.type
_entity.pdbx_description
1 polymer ?
#
loop_
_entity_poly.entity_id
_entity_poly.type
_entity_poly.pdbx_seq_one_letter_code
_entity_poly.pdbx_strand_id
1 'polypeptide(L)'
;MSLLTAELRKVWGNRVFPMLLAVLVTANLLLLWMGTRPTSNQPPAAAYRAVGADLAALGSDMAAKGDLLHSKLDETESLLRLENYFRDSAYGNSVIQQNYREENAALFDQYEQMYRDKSYTLYTDSLTMEYRLLTQLVNEYDTVAGYTDFLESVQTKAGQLAGISIFQNDETGYDLKNIEVTAAVYAGLGETAIDYYPQKGLYTAISYAFTDLILLASMLVLALLLVRQERDSGLLSLVRSLPAGRLHTALAKLGSFALSLLAVLVLLYGVNLAYCAATFGLGPLTRTIQSVPALMRCTMQITVGQYLFRFLLAKWAGAFVMGLWVMLAALVARRAAAGWAAALVGPLVMFGIRATIPATSRLNAIKYANLASLLQTNELLGNYRNLYWFGDPIGLPLVEWTAAVLYGGALAFSFCWVFARAQLLSATKRGFLLGLRHKTCASSIIKEEARKLLLLNGAAVVLAVFIGFGVYQGVTAESYIGPDEIYYAYYMKHISGPFTPETYDWLEEQGEEFAPMLEVQQKVAAGELSSDAMLAFSSLQQKYSVYSQVINQNINYYLKEHPGAWLVYESGYKELFGFTGQADVQDALLAGLACALCFSGLFSMERRGGMETILCTTPLGRKRTVRAKLLVSAVVAVGIAATSCLPHLIQVLRDYGLPAMFAPAMSISEFESLPAIFTLSDVMLFWFLCRVAACLCMGTMTLTLGRMFGNLLPALFTSAVAYCLPALLSLSGMEGGIEWLGFWPLFHAAAFLTTQGYRVTDGEPYNFSWIVILLLAAVLFISWFLAISSALIQICFTYDRCSNFSSI
;
A
#
# COMPACT_ATOMS: atom_id res chain seq x y z
N MET A 1 -37.00 -8.16 25.84
CA MET A 1 -35.88 -8.11 24.88
C MET A 1 -34.69 -7.45 25.58
N SER A 2 -33.51 -8.05 25.64
CA SER A 2 -32.37 -7.40 26.29
C SER A 2 -31.93 -6.17 25.48
N LEU A 3 -31.37 -5.16 26.13
CA LEU A 3 -30.86 -3.96 25.44
C LEU A 3 -29.82 -4.33 24.37
N LEU A 4 -29.01 -5.36 24.64
CA LEU A 4 -28.04 -5.88 23.68
C LEU A 4 -28.70 -6.40 22.40
N THR A 5 -29.75 -7.22 22.55
CA THR A 5 -30.48 -7.74 21.37
C THR A 5 -31.17 -6.64 20.57
N ALA A 6 -31.63 -5.57 21.23
CA ALA A 6 -32.21 -4.41 20.56
C ALA A 6 -31.15 -3.66 19.73
N GLU A 7 -29.94 -3.43 20.28
CA GLU A 7 -28.83 -2.77 19.56
C GLU A 7 -28.29 -3.66 18.43
N LEU A 8 -28.18 -4.99 18.61
CA LEU A 8 -27.83 -5.92 17.54
C LEU A 8 -28.86 -5.90 16.41
N ARG A 9 -30.15 -5.93 16.75
CA ARG A 9 -31.22 -5.85 15.75
C ARG A 9 -31.19 -4.54 14.96
N LYS A 10 -30.76 -3.46 15.58
CA LYS A 10 -30.59 -2.16 14.93
C LYS A 10 -29.50 -2.20 13.86
N VAL A 11 -28.40 -2.92 14.07
CA VAL A 11 -27.32 -3.10 13.10
C VAL A 11 -27.73 -4.11 12.03
N TRP A 12 -28.04 -5.34 12.42
CA TRP A 12 -28.28 -6.46 11.52
C TRP A 12 -29.68 -6.48 10.89
N GLY A 13 -30.68 -5.87 11.52
CA GLY A 13 -32.02 -5.70 10.97
C GLY A 13 -32.15 -4.52 10.00
N ASN A 14 -31.15 -3.66 9.92
CA ASN A 14 -31.09 -2.59 8.93
C ASN A 14 -30.57 -3.15 7.61
N ARG A 15 -31.40 -3.11 6.55
CA ARG A 15 -31.02 -3.63 5.21
C ARG A 15 -29.74 -3.01 4.65
N VAL A 16 -29.39 -1.81 5.06
CA VAL A 16 -28.19 -1.10 4.58
C VAL A 16 -26.90 -1.78 5.06
N PHE A 17 -26.85 -2.25 6.30
CA PHE A 17 -25.61 -2.83 6.86
C PHE A 17 -25.24 -4.17 6.18
N PRO A 18 -26.13 -5.18 6.08
CA PRO A 18 -25.82 -6.41 5.36
C PRO A 18 -25.46 -6.20 3.90
N MET A 19 -26.15 -5.27 3.19
CA MET A 19 -25.81 -4.93 1.80
C MET A 19 -24.41 -4.33 1.70
N LEU A 20 -24.08 -3.38 2.57
CA LEU A 20 -22.76 -2.77 2.58
C LEU A 20 -21.67 -3.79 2.96
N LEU A 21 -21.95 -4.66 3.93
CA LEU A 21 -21.05 -5.74 4.30
C LEU A 21 -20.82 -6.71 3.13
N ALA A 22 -21.85 -7.07 2.39
CA ALA A 22 -21.72 -7.89 1.19
C ALA A 22 -20.83 -7.21 0.14
N VAL A 23 -20.98 -5.89 -0.08
CA VAL A 23 -20.11 -5.12 -0.97
C VAL A 23 -18.67 -5.13 -0.47
N LEU A 24 -18.42 -4.93 0.83
CA LEU A 24 -17.08 -4.93 1.42
C LEU A 24 -16.41 -6.31 1.33
N VAL A 25 -17.16 -7.39 1.57
CA VAL A 25 -16.66 -8.77 1.43
C VAL A 25 -16.35 -9.09 -0.03
N THR A 26 -17.22 -8.69 -0.96
CA THR A 26 -16.99 -8.87 -2.41
C THR A 26 -15.76 -8.08 -2.86
N ALA A 27 -15.61 -6.83 -2.39
CA ALA A 27 -14.43 -6.02 -2.64
C ALA A 27 -13.15 -6.67 -2.10
N ASN A 28 -13.20 -7.20 -0.86
CA ASN A 28 -12.08 -7.93 -0.27
C ASN A 28 -11.66 -9.15 -1.10
N LEU A 29 -12.64 -9.96 -1.50
CA LEU A 29 -12.39 -11.14 -2.33
C LEU A 29 -11.84 -10.76 -3.71
N LEU A 30 -12.40 -9.72 -4.32
CA LEU A 30 -11.97 -9.24 -5.62
C LEU A 30 -10.53 -8.71 -5.55
N LEU A 31 -10.19 -7.91 -4.53
CA LEU A 31 -8.84 -7.42 -4.31
C LEU A 31 -7.84 -8.55 -4.06
N LEU A 32 -8.23 -9.55 -3.25
CA LEU A 32 -7.41 -10.72 -2.98
C LEU A 32 -7.17 -11.53 -4.27
N TRP A 33 -8.23 -11.78 -5.05
CA TRP A 33 -8.13 -12.47 -6.34
C TRP A 33 -7.22 -11.71 -7.32
N MET A 34 -7.34 -10.37 -7.36
CA MET A 34 -6.49 -9.54 -8.20
C MET A 34 -5.02 -9.58 -7.78
N GLY A 35 -4.74 -9.46 -6.46
CA GLY A 35 -3.37 -9.51 -5.92
C GLY A 35 -2.70 -10.89 -5.98
N THR A 36 -3.46 -11.93 -6.31
CA THR A 36 -2.94 -13.32 -6.43
C THR A 36 -2.96 -13.86 -7.85
N ARG A 37 -3.27 -13.02 -8.85
CA ARG A 37 -3.21 -13.41 -10.25
C ARG A 37 -1.79 -13.72 -10.71
N PRO A 38 -1.62 -14.68 -11.62
CA PRO A 38 -0.35 -14.89 -12.28
C PRO A 38 0.04 -13.62 -13.07
N THR A 39 1.27 -13.20 -12.92
CA THR A 39 1.88 -12.14 -13.70
C THR A 39 3.17 -12.68 -14.32
N SER A 40 3.80 -11.91 -15.23
CA SER A 40 5.10 -12.28 -15.79
C SER A 40 6.18 -12.59 -14.72
N ASN A 41 5.95 -12.17 -13.47
CA ASN A 41 6.90 -12.35 -12.37
C ASN A 41 6.39 -13.25 -11.23
N GLN A 42 5.12 -13.68 -11.25
CA GLN A 42 4.54 -14.52 -10.19
C GLN A 42 3.97 -15.82 -10.77
N PRO A 43 4.42 -16.99 -10.28
CA PRO A 43 3.87 -18.27 -10.68
C PRO A 43 2.37 -18.38 -10.41
N PRO A 44 1.63 -19.16 -11.23
CA PRO A 44 0.20 -19.34 -11.05
C PRO A 44 -0.13 -20.08 -9.74
N ALA A 45 -1.23 -19.72 -9.10
CA ALA A 45 -1.67 -20.34 -7.86
C ALA A 45 -1.88 -21.86 -7.97
N ALA A 46 -2.31 -22.32 -9.14
CA ALA A 46 -2.50 -23.73 -9.44
C ALA A 46 -1.19 -24.53 -9.33
N ALA A 47 -0.05 -23.93 -9.68
CA ALA A 47 1.25 -24.58 -9.58
C ALA A 47 1.65 -24.84 -8.11
N TYR A 48 1.46 -23.85 -7.21
CA TYR A 48 1.69 -24.06 -5.77
C TYR A 48 0.82 -25.18 -5.20
N ARG A 49 -0.43 -25.26 -5.66
CA ARG A 49 -1.36 -26.29 -5.23
C ARG A 49 -0.95 -27.68 -5.74
N ALA A 50 -0.48 -27.76 -6.98
CA ALA A 50 -0.02 -29.02 -7.59
C ALA A 50 1.22 -29.56 -6.86
N VAL A 51 2.26 -28.72 -6.68
CA VAL A 51 3.45 -29.08 -5.88
C VAL A 51 3.05 -29.46 -4.45
N GLY A 52 2.14 -28.68 -3.84
CA GLY A 52 1.64 -28.98 -2.51
C GLY A 52 0.93 -30.34 -2.41
N ALA A 53 0.23 -30.79 -3.45
CA ALA A 53 -0.39 -32.11 -3.50
C ALA A 53 0.65 -33.24 -3.60
N ASP A 54 1.69 -33.06 -4.43
CA ASP A 54 2.78 -34.04 -4.53
C ASP A 54 3.56 -34.15 -3.22
N LEU A 55 3.86 -33.03 -2.56
CA LEU A 55 4.50 -33.00 -1.24
C LEU A 55 3.62 -33.66 -0.16
N ALA A 56 2.29 -33.47 -0.21
CA ALA A 56 1.37 -34.10 0.73
C ALA A 56 1.27 -35.63 0.52
N ALA A 57 1.45 -36.12 -0.69
CA ALA A 57 1.49 -37.55 -1.00
C ALA A 57 2.70 -38.27 -0.36
N LEU A 58 3.80 -37.55 -0.10
CA LEU A 58 5.00 -38.06 0.60
C LEU A 58 4.82 -38.08 2.14
N GLY A 59 3.67 -37.64 2.67
CA GLY A 59 3.40 -37.64 4.09
C GLY A 59 4.31 -36.68 4.89
N SER A 60 4.87 -37.17 5.99
CA SER A 60 5.76 -36.38 6.86
C SER A 60 7.26 -36.61 6.62
N ASP A 61 7.62 -37.33 5.56
CA ASP A 61 9.02 -37.59 5.22
C ASP A 61 9.67 -36.34 4.63
N MET A 62 10.41 -35.62 5.48
CA MET A 62 11.10 -34.39 5.08
C MET A 62 12.20 -34.64 4.06
N ALA A 63 12.95 -35.76 4.17
CA ALA A 63 14.04 -36.07 3.22
C ALA A 63 13.48 -36.30 1.83
N ALA A 64 12.44 -37.11 1.68
CA ALA A 64 11.78 -37.36 0.40
C ALA A 64 11.21 -36.07 -0.22
N LYS A 65 10.68 -35.14 0.59
CA LYS A 65 10.21 -33.83 0.11
C LYS A 65 11.37 -32.97 -0.42
N GLY A 66 12.50 -32.98 0.28
CA GLY A 66 13.70 -32.28 -0.14
C GLY A 66 14.25 -32.83 -1.45
N ASP A 67 14.41 -34.16 -1.54
CA ASP A 67 14.89 -34.82 -2.74
C ASP A 67 14.01 -34.53 -3.96
N LEU A 68 12.69 -34.52 -3.79
CA LEU A 68 11.76 -34.13 -4.85
C LEU A 68 11.97 -32.68 -5.32
N LEU A 69 12.07 -31.73 -4.40
CA LEU A 69 12.18 -30.30 -4.74
C LEU A 69 13.54 -29.99 -5.36
N HIS A 70 14.63 -30.49 -4.77
CA HIS A 70 15.98 -30.26 -5.29
C HIS A 70 16.17 -30.92 -6.66
N SER A 71 15.74 -32.19 -6.85
CA SER A 71 15.85 -32.86 -8.12
C SER A 71 15.05 -32.18 -9.23
N LYS A 72 13.85 -31.68 -8.92
CA LYS A 72 13.03 -30.90 -9.86
C LYS A 72 13.66 -29.55 -10.20
N LEU A 73 14.27 -28.89 -9.22
CA LEU A 73 14.97 -27.61 -9.44
C LEU A 73 16.18 -27.83 -10.35
N ASP A 74 17.01 -28.85 -10.08
CA ASP A 74 18.19 -29.16 -10.87
C ASP A 74 17.82 -29.57 -12.32
N GLU A 75 16.75 -30.35 -12.49
CA GLU A 75 16.18 -30.69 -13.81
C GLU A 75 15.74 -29.41 -14.53
N THR A 76 15.00 -28.54 -13.88
CA THR A 76 14.47 -27.30 -14.49
C THR A 76 15.58 -26.32 -14.82
N GLU A 77 16.59 -26.18 -13.96
CA GLU A 77 17.75 -25.32 -14.21
C GLU A 77 18.53 -25.83 -15.43
N SER A 78 18.72 -27.13 -15.53
CA SER A 78 19.39 -27.77 -16.66
C SER A 78 18.64 -27.55 -17.98
N LEU A 79 17.32 -27.70 -17.96
CA LEU A 79 16.46 -27.45 -19.12
C LEU A 79 16.44 -25.95 -19.49
N LEU A 80 16.46 -25.05 -18.54
CA LEU A 80 16.50 -23.60 -18.77
C LEU A 80 17.85 -23.17 -19.39
N ARG A 81 18.97 -23.81 -18.96
CA ARG A 81 20.28 -23.59 -19.57
C ARG A 81 20.29 -24.04 -21.03
N LEU A 82 19.65 -25.18 -21.36
CA LEU A 82 19.48 -25.64 -22.72
C LEU A 82 18.56 -24.74 -23.55
N GLU A 83 17.45 -24.23 -22.97
CA GLU A 83 16.58 -23.29 -23.64
C GLU A 83 17.34 -22.01 -24.04
N ASN A 84 18.12 -21.45 -23.12
CA ASN A 84 18.96 -20.29 -23.39
C ASN A 84 20.02 -20.60 -24.47
N TYR A 85 20.68 -21.73 -24.37
CA TYR A 85 21.64 -22.15 -25.39
C TYR A 85 21.02 -22.24 -26.80
N PHE A 86 19.87 -22.89 -26.96
CA PHE A 86 19.23 -23.03 -28.26
C PHE A 86 18.61 -21.70 -28.75
N ARG A 87 18.14 -20.83 -27.85
CA ARG A 87 17.69 -19.50 -28.23
C ARG A 87 18.84 -18.63 -28.71
N ASP A 88 19.96 -18.62 -28.02
CA ASP A 88 21.13 -17.81 -28.36
C ASP A 88 21.86 -18.38 -29.56
N SER A 89 21.77 -19.71 -29.86
CA SER A 89 22.31 -20.34 -31.02
C SER A 89 21.70 -19.88 -32.35
N ALA A 90 20.47 -19.34 -32.28
CA ALA A 90 19.83 -18.72 -33.44
C ALA A 90 20.50 -17.39 -33.86
N TYR A 91 21.25 -16.75 -32.94
CA TYR A 91 21.85 -15.43 -33.14
C TYR A 91 23.39 -15.41 -32.99
N GLY A 92 24.03 -16.49 -32.58
CA GLY A 92 25.37 -16.46 -32.04
C GLY A 92 26.50 -17.02 -32.88
N ASN A 93 27.73 -16.83 -32.37
CA ASN A 93 29.00 -17.21 -32.97
C ASN A 93 29.25 -18.73 -32.74
N SER A 94 29.39 -19.50 -33.82
CA SER A 94 29.51 -20.97 -33.81
C SER A 94 30.64 -21.53 -32.90
N VAL A 95 31.72 -20.78 -32.72
CA VAL A 95 32.87 -21.22 -31.88
C VAL A 95 32.53 -21.16 -30.37
N ILE A 96 31.87 -20.11 -29.92
CA ILE A 96 31.51 -19.97 -28.48
C ILE A 96 30.52 -21.07 -28.10
N GLN A 97 29.60 -21.38 -28.98
CA GLN A 97 28.59 -22.41 -28.76
C GLN A 97 29.20 -23.81 -28.72
N GLN A 98 30.15 -24.10 -29.61
CA GLN A 98 30.85 -25.37 -29.60
C GLN A 98 31.67 -25.58 -28.32
N ASN A 99 32.39 -24.56 -27.89
CA ASN A 99 33.13 -24.59 -26.62
C ASN A 99 32.18 -24.80 -25.43
N TYR A 100 31.04 -24.08 -25.35
CA TYR A 100 30.04 -24.26 -24.30
C TYR A 100 29.50 -25.69 -24.26
N ARG A 101 29.24 -26.29 -25.44
CA ARG A 101 28.77 -27.68 -25.55
C ARG A 101 29.81 -28.68 -25.09
N GLU A 102 31.08 -28.46 -25.42
CA GLU A 102 32.19 -29.33 -25.01
C GLU A 102 32.42 -29.24 -23.47
N GLU A 103 32.39 -28.04 -22.91
CA GLU A 103 32.54 -27.83 -21.48
C GLU A 103 31.35 -28.38 -20.65
N ASN A 104 30.14 -28.42 -21.21
CA ASN A 104 28.94 -28.90 -20.56
C ASN A 104 28.39 -30.20 -21.15
N ALA A 105 29.23 -31.08 -21.69
CA ALA A 105 28.84 -32.32 -22.39
C ALA A 105 27.83 -33.17 -21.59
N ALA A 106 28.03 -33.31 -20.26
CA ALA A 106 27.12 -34.04 -19.38
C ALA A 106 25.70 -33.49 -19.37
N LEU A 107 25.52 -32.14 -19.42
CA LEU A 107 24.22 -31.50 -19.52
C LEU A 107 23.49 -31.88 -20.80
N PHE A 108 24.20 -31.87 -21.93
CA PHE A 108 23.63 -32.24 -23.23
C PHE A 108 23.30 -33.72 -23.31
N ASP A 109 24.20 -34.59 -22.86
CA ASP A 109 24.00 -36.05 -22.87
C ASP A 109 22.78 -36.47 -22.08
N GLN A 110 22.50 -35.78 -20.95
CA GLN A 110 21.41 -36.13 -20.03
C GLN A 110 20.08 -35.48 -20.43
N TYR A 111 20.07 -34.19 -20.81
CA TYR A 111 18.83 -33.43 -20.93
C TYR A 111 18.49 -32.95 -22.34
N GLU A 112 19.38 -32.99 -23.33
CA GLU A 112 19.10 -32.48 -24.67
C GLU A 112 17.93 -33.22 -25.34
N GLN A 113 17.87 -34.55 -25.24
CA GLN A 113 16.78 -35.32 -25.80
C GLN A 113 15.46 -34.99 -25.11
N MET A 114 15.47 -34.94 -23.79
CA MET A 114 14.28 -34.56 -22.98
C MET A 114 13.76 -33.17 -23.37
N TYR A 115 14.67 -32.21 -23.56
CA TYR A 115 14.30 -30.85 -23.99
C TYR A 115 13.70 -30.84 -25.41
N ARG A 116 14.31 -31.52 -26.36
CA ARG A 116 13.85 -31.59 -27.77
C ARG A 116 12.50 -32.28 -27.90
N ASP A 117 12.31 -33.39 -27.21
CA ASP A 117 11.07 -34.20 -27.22
C ASP A 117 9.98 -33.60 -26.34
N LYS A 118 10.29 -32.53 -25.58
CA LYS A 118 9.40 -31.92 -24.59
C LYS A 118 8.79 -32.94 -23.64
N SER A 119 9.57 -33.94 -23.23
CA SER A 119 9.12 -35.05 -22.38
C SER A 119 9.19 -34.74 -20.89
N TYR A 120 9.46 -33.48 -20.51
CA TYR A 120 9.47 -33.00 -19.15
C TYR A 120 8.07 -32.51 -18.72
N THR A 121 7.80 -32.58 -17.42
CA THR A 121 6.56 -32.13 -16.81
C THR A 121 6.79 -30.87 -15.98
N LEU A 122 6.02 -29.83 -16.23
CA LEU A 122 6.06 -28.56 -15.53
C LEU A 122 4.77 -28.35 -14.72
N TYR A 123 4.88 -27.70 -13.60
CA TYR A 123 3.74 -27.16 -12.83
C TYR A 123 3.26 -25.81 -13.38
N THR A 124 4.08 -25.15 -14.21
CA THR A 124 3.81 -23.84 -14.80
C THR A 124 3.85 -23.90 -16.33
N ASP A 125 3.54 -22.77 -16.98
CA ASP A 125 3.48 -22.69 -18.46
C ASP A 125 4.85 -22.47 -19.13
N SER A 126 5.92 -22.19 -18.36
CA SER A 126 7.25 -21.93 -18.90
C SER A 126 8.37 -22.37 -17.95
N LEU A 127 9.52 -22.75 -18.51
CA LEU A 127 10.72 -23.13 -17.73
C LEU A 127 11.19 -22.00 -16.81
N THR A 128 11.11 -20.75 -17.24
CA THR A 128 11.47 -19.59 -16.41
C THR A 128 10.56 -19.45 -15.19
N MET A 129 9.25 -19.66 -15.35
CA MET A 129 8.31 -19.61 -14.23
C MET A 129 8.46 -20.80 -13.30
N GLU A 130 8.74 -21.99 -13.88
CA GLU A 130 9.02 -23.20 -13.14
C GLU A 130 10.24 -23.03 -12.25
N TYR A 131 11.32 -22.52 -12.82
CA TYR A 131 12.57 -22.24 -12.08
C TYR A 131 12.33 -21.27 -10.92
N ARG A 132 11.57 -20.18 -11.14
CA ARG A 132 11.23 -19.24 -10.07
C ARG A 132 10.39 -19.88 -8.98
N LEU A 133 9.39 -20.68 -9.36
CA LEU A 133 8.55 -21.40 -8.40
C LEU A 133 9.39 -22.35 -7.53
N LEU A 134 10.16 -23.22 -8.17
CA LEU A 134 10.95 -24.23 -7.48
C LEU A 134 12.06 -23.61 -6.63
N THR A 135 12.73 -22.57 -7.13
CA THR A 135 13.73 -21.83 -6.35
C THR A 135 13.11 -21.24 -5.08
N GLN A 136 11.91 -20.65 -5.18
CA GLN A 136 11.20 -20.16 -4.01
C GLN A 136 10.86 -21.29 -3.05
N LEU A 137 10.33 -22.41 -3.53
CA LEU A 137 9.91 -23.54 -2.70
C LEU A 137 11.10 -24.29 -2.08
N VAL A 138 12.22 -24.41 -2.79
CA VAL A 138 13.46 -24.99 -2.24
C VAL A 138 14.00 -24.08 -1.12
N ASN A 139 14.08 -22.77 -1.32
CA ASN A 139 14.48 -21.85 -0.28
C ASN A 139 13.56 -21.89 0.96
N GLU A 140 12.24 -22.03 0.76
CA GLU A 140 11.29 -22.23 1.84
C GLU A 140 11.53 -23.56 2.56
N TYR A 141 11.77 -24.63 1.83
CA TYR A 141 12.06 -25.96 2.36
C TYR A 141 13.37 -25.96 3.16
N ASP A 142 14.46 -25.44 2.57
CA ASP A 142 15.78 -25.41 3.23
C ASP A 142 15.75 -24.58 4.51
N THR A 143 14.97 -23.50 4.53
CA THR A 143 14.75 -22.70 5.73
C THR A 143 14.08 -23.54 6.83
N VAL A 144 13.07 -24.35 6.48
CA VAL A 144 12.38 -25.20 7.45
C VAL A 144 13.23 -26.40 7.85
N ALA A 145 13.90 -27.06 6.90
CA ALA A 145 14.77 -28.20 7.17
C ALA A 145 15.94 -27.81 8.08
N GLY A 146 16.49 -26.59 7.87
CA GLY A 146 17.55 -26.00 8.71
C GLY A 146 17.08 -25.48 10.08
N TYR A 147 15.86 -25.81 10.54
CA TYR A 147 15.35 -25.29 11.83
C TYR A 147 16.17 -25.73 13.03
N THR A 148 16.65 -26.97 13.04
CA THR A 148 17.53 -27.49 14.12
C THR A 148 18.84 -26.72 14.15
N ASP A 149 19.44 -26.51 12.98
CA ASP A 149 20.68 -25.73 12.83
C ASP A 149 20.48 -24.28 13.24
N PHE A 150 19.31 -23.73 12.94
CA PHE A 150 18.92 -22.39 13.41
C PHE A 150 18.91 -22.34 14.95
N LEU A 151 18.28 -23.31 15.63
CA LEU A 151 18.24 -23.36 17.09
C LEU A 151 19.64 -23.48 17.70
N GLU A 152 20.49 -24.33 17.13
CA GLU A 152 21.90 -24.46 17.56
C GLU A 152 22.69 -23.18 17.30
N SER A 153 22.45 -22.53 16.15
CA SER A 153 23.08 -21.25 15.82
C SER A 153 22.73 -20.15 16.79
N VAL A 154 21.47 -20.12 17.30
CA VAL A 154 21.05 -19.15 18.32
C VAL A 154 21.85 -19.35 19.61
N GLN A 155 22.03 -20.60 20.06
CA GLN A 155 22.80 -20.90 21.27
C GLN A 155 24.28 -20.54 21.08
N THR A 156 24.88 -20.93 19.98
CA THR A 156 26.27 -20.65 19.66
C THR A 156 26.55 -19.14 19.56
N LYS A 157 25.69 -18.42 18.83
CA LYS A 157 25.79 -16.97 18.71
C LYS A 157 25.57 -16.26 20.04
N ALA A 158 24.64 -16.74 20.88
CA ALA A 158 24.44 -16.18 22.20
C ALA A 158 25.72 -16.31 23.06
N GLY A 159 26.38 -17.46 23.04
CA GLY A 159 27.65 -17.65 23.73
C GLY A 159 28.79 -16.74 23.20
N GLN A 160 28.87 -16.59 21.87
CA GLN A 160 29.85 -15.70 21.24
C GLN A 160 29.60 -14.24 21.58
N LEU A 161 28.35 -13.76 21.45
CA LEU A 161 27.96 -12.37 21.71
C LEU A 161 28.14 -12.02 23.20
N ALA A 162 27.83 -12.92 24.12
CA ALA A 162 28.05 -12.73 25.55
C ALA A 162 29.55 -12.52 25.90
N GLY A 163 30.48 -13.06 25.09
CA GLY A 163 31.92 -12.87 25.23
C GLY A 163 32.44 -11.51 24.70
N ILE A 164 31.66 -10.75 23.95
CA ILE A 164 32.11 -9.50 23.34
C ILE A 164 31.98 -8.35 24.33
N SER A 165 33.07 -7.58 24.50
CA SER A 165 33.18 -6.49 25.49
C SER A 165 32.14 -5.38 25.35
N ILE A 166 31.64 -5.12 24.12
CA ILE A 166 30.61 -4.09 23.87
C ILE A 166 29.32 -4.47 24.58
N PHE A 167 28.91 -5.74 24.57
CA PHE A 167 27.68 -6.20 25.22
C PHE A 167 27.86 -6.38 26.73
N GLN A 168 29.07 -6.66 27.18
CA GLN A 168 29.41 -6.77 28.62
C GLN A 168 29.46 -5.41 29.32
N ASN A 169 29.88 -4.39 28.60
CA ASN A 169 30.06 -3.02 29.13
C ASN A 169 28.83 -2.10 28.88
N ASP A 170 27.69 -2.64 28.50
CA ASP A 170 26.46 -1.84 28.43
C ASP A 170 26.10 -1.31 29.83
N GLU A 171 26.01 0.01 29.98
CA GLU A 171 25.67 0.69 31.26
C GLU A 171 24.35 0.18 31.88
N THR A 172 23.45 -0.32 31.08
CA THR A 172 22.12 -0.83 31.50
C THR A 172 22.11 -2.34 31.75
N GLY A 173 23.11 -3.06 31.25
CA GLY A 173 23.15 -4.53 31.25
C GLY A 173 22.02 -5.20 30.42
N TYR A 174 21.27 -4.42 29.61
CA TYR A 174 20.14 -4.90 28.81
C TYR A 174 20.58 -5.87 27.75
N ASP A 175 21.63 -5.56 27.02
CA ASP A 175 22.03 -6.33 25.84
C ASP A 175 22.43 -7.75 26.24
N LEU A 176 23.20 -7.92 27.31
CA LEU A 176 23.57 -9.24 27.83
C LEU A 176 22.36 -10.04 28.31
N LYS A 177 21.50 -9.42 29.11
CA LYS A 177 20.26 -10.06 29.57
C LYS A 177 19.35 -10.46 28.41
N ASN A 178 19.26 -9.64 27.37
CA ASN A 178 18.45 -9.94 26.19
C ASN A 178 18.99 -11.15 25.42
N ILE A 179 20.32 -11.26 25.29
CA ILE A 179 20.98 -12.42 24.69
C ILE A 179 20.66 -13.68 25.47
N GLU A 180 20.82 -13.67 26.80
CA GLU A 180 20.57 -14.80 27.68
C GLU A 180 19.10 -15.24 27.66
N VAL A 181 18.15 -14.30 27.80
CA VAL A 181 16.71 -14.60 27.78
C VAL A 181 16.30 -15.15 26.40
N THR A 182 16.85 -14.62 25.32
CA THR A 182 16.55 -15.12 23.97
C THR A 182 17.05 -16.55 23.80
N ALA A 183 18.29 -16.83 24.20
CA ALA A 183 18.85 -18.18 24.15
C ALA A 183 18.03 -19.18 24.97
N ALA A 184 17.64 -18.80 26.19
CA ALA A 184 16.84 -19.66 27.07
C ALA A 184 15.45 -19.99 26.46
N VAL A 185 14.79 -19.03 25.83
CA VAL A 185 13.49 -19.25 25.18
C VAL A 185 13.59 -20.21 23.99
N TYR A 186 14.61 -20.04 23.14
CA TYR A 186 14.80 -20.92 21.99
C TYR A 186 15.34 -22.32 22.38
N ALA A 187 16.06 -22.45 23.49
CA ALA A 187 16.50 -23.74 23.99
C ALA A 187 15.32 -24.69 24.30
N GLY A 188 14.16 -24.15 24.70
CA GLY A 188 12.94 -24.91 24.95
C GLY A 188 12.23 -25.48 23.72
N LEU A 189 12.69 -25.17 22.51
CA LEU A 189 12.02 -25.54 21.25
C LEU A 189 12.67 -26.73 20.52
N GLY A 190 13.72 -27.36 21.10
CA GLY A 190 14.53 -28.38 20.42
C GLY A 190 13.79 -29.66 19.99
N GLU A 191 12.64 -30.01 20.58
CA GLU A 191 11.86 -31.20 20.26
C GLU A 191 10.69 -30.93 19.30
N THR A 192 10.68 -29.81 18.59
CA THR A 192 9.57 -29.46 17.71
C THR A 192 9.61 -30.28 16.42
N ALA A 193 8.57 -31.10 16.18
CA ALA A 193 8.40 -31.81 14.92
C ALA A 193 8.09 -30.84 13.79
N ILE A 194 8.82 -30.95 12.68
CA ILE A 194 8.73 -30.07 11.53
C ILE A 194 8.19 -30.82 10.32
N ASP A 195 7.32 -30.20 9.55
CA ASP A 195 6.77 -30.69 8.30
C ASP A 195 6.63 -29.56 7.30
N TYR A 196 7.05 -29.78 6.05
CA TYR A 196 7.01 -28.73 5.02
C TYR A 196 5.80 -28.84 4.10
N TYR A 197 5.20 -27.71 3.84
CA TYR A 197 4.19 -27.45 2.82
C TYR A 197 4.27 -26.00 2.39
N PRO A 198 4.08 -25.62 1.08
CA PRO A 198 4.18 -24.24 0.60
C PRO A 198 3.38 -23.26 1.47
N GLN A 199 4.05 -22.19 1.92
CA GLN A 199 3.43 -21.21 2.83
C GLN A 199 2.52 -20.21 2.15
N LYS A 200 2.62 -20.06 0.82
CA LYS A 200 1.98 -18.98 0.05
C LYS A 200 0.50 -18.82 0.36
N GLY A 201 -0.27 -19.93 0.37
CA GLY A 201 -1.70 -19.88 0.63
C GLY A 201 -2.04 -19.43 2.05
N LEU A 202 -1.40 -20.01 3.05
CA LEU A 202 -1.63 -19.66 4.46
C LEU A 202 -1.21 -18.23 4.75
N TYR A 203 0.00 -17.87 4.35
CA TYR A 203 0.57 -16.55 4.65
C TYR A 203 -0.21 -15.42 3.96
N THR A 204 -0.59 -15.60 2.69
CA THR A 204 -1.43 -14.64 1.98
C THR A 204 -2.77 -14.42 2.67
N ALA A 205 -3.43 -15.50 3.16
CA ALA A 205 -4.73 -15.39 3.81
C ALA A 205 -4.70 -14.51 5.08
N ILE A 206 -3.61 -14.54 5.85
CA ILE A 206 -3.49 -13.84 7.14
C ILE A 206 -2.74 -12.50 7.05
N SER A 207 -1.94 -12.28 6.00
CA SER A 207 -1.10 -11.08 5.85
C SER A 207 -1.61 -10.07 4.84
N TYR A 208 -2.75 -10.32 4.18
CA TYR A 208 -3.28 -9.45 3.14
C TYR A 208 -3.75 -8.10 3.69
N ALA A 209 -2.96 -7.06 3.44
CA ALA A 209 -3.11 -5.73 4.06
C ALA A 209 -4.46 -5.04 3.76
N PHE A 210 -5.04 -5.27 2.57
CA PHE A 210 -6.33 -4.67 2.21
C PHE A 210 -7.48 -5.17 3.08
N THR A 211 -7.40 -6.39 3.63
CA THR A 211 -8.40 -6.90 4.57
C THR A 211 -8.47 -6.03 5.83
N ASP A 212 -7.33 -5.54 6.33
CA ASP A 212 -7.28 -4.65 7.48
C ASP A 212 -7.88 -3.27 7.17
N LEU A 213 -7.67 -2.76 5.97
CA LEU A 213 -8.30 -1.52 5.52
C LEU A 213 -9.83 -1.65 5.44
N ILE A 214 -10.33 -2.77 4.93
CA ILE A 214 -11.77 -3.07 4.87
C ILE A 214 -12.35 -3.27 6.27
N LEU A 215 -11.59 -3.89 7.17
CA LEU A 215 -11.97 -4.01 8.58
C LEU A 215 -12.11 -2.64 9.25
N LEU A 216 -11.18 -1.71 9.00
CA LEU A 216 -11.27 -0.33 9.47
C LEU A 216 -12.51 0.39 8.91
N ALA A 217 -12.78 0.25 7.62
CA ALA A 217 -14.01 0.79 7.00
C ALA A 217 -15.28 0.22 7.68
N SER A 218 -15.28 -1.06 8.01
CA SER A 218 -16.38 -1.71 8.73
C SER A 218 -16.57 -1.14 10.14
N MET A 219 -15.49 -0.84 10.87
CA MET A 219 -15.56 -0.17 12.19
C MET A 219 -16.20 1.21 12.08
N LEU A 220 -15.86 1.99 11.05
CA LEU A 220 -16.46 3.30 10.81
C LEU A 220 -17.97 3.19 10.57
N VAL A 221 -18.41 2.20 9.78
CA VAL A 221 -19.84 1.96 9.53
C VAL A 221 -20.58 1.54 10.79
N LEU A 222 -20.00 0.63 11.58
CA LEU A 222 -20.59 0.20 12.87
C LEU A 222 -20.73 1.38 13.84
N ALA A 223 -19.70 2.21 13.98
CA ALA A 223 -19.73 3.39 14.83
C ALA A 223 -20.79 4.42 14.37
N LEU A 224 -20.99 4.55 13.05
CA LEU A 224 -22.06 5.35 12.50
C LEU A 224 -23.43 4.84 12.93
N LEU A 225 -23.72 3.57 12.71
CA LEU A 225 -25.04 3.00 12.98
C LEU A 225 -25.37 2.97 14.46
N LEU A 226 -24.38 2.64 15.32
CA LEU A 226 -24.59 2.49 16.76
C LEU A 226 -24.62 3.82 17.51
N VAL A 227 -23.89 4.84 17.07
CA VAL A 227 -23.70 6.08 17.81
C VAL A 227 -24.11 7.32 17.01
N ARG A 228 -23.54 7.47 15.84
CA ARG A 228 -23.63 8.73 15.11
C ARG A 228 -25.04 9.02 14.60
N GLN A 229 -25.73 8.01 14.10
CA GLN A 229 -27.10 8.15 13.59
C GLN A 229 -28.07 8.62 14.68
N GLU A 230 -27.97 8.09 15.91
CA GLU A 230 -28.79 8.51 17.02
C GLU A 230 -28.48 9.94 17.48
N ARG A 231 -27.20 10.31 17.42
CA ARG A 231 -26.78 11.64 17.78
C ARG A 231 -27.28 12.70 16.81
N ASP A 232 -27.14 12.44 15.51
CA ASP A 232 -27.54 13.37 14.45
C ASP A 232 -29.06 13.50 14.35
N SER A 233 -29.81 12.46 14.69
CA SER A 233 -31.30 12.48 14.76
C SER A 233 -31.84 13.06 16.06
N GLY A 234 -31.00 13.40 17.04
CA GLY A 234 -31.41 13.89 18.36
C GLY A 234 -31.98 12.82 19.30
N LEU A 235 -32.09 11.56 18.85
CA LEU A 235 -32.62 10.44 19.66
C LEU A 235 -31.77 10.15 20.89
N LEU A 236 -30.48 10.48 20.85
CA LEU A 236 -29.57 10.24 21.96
C LEU A 236 -30.02 10.94 23.27
N SER A 237 -30.59 12.13 23.18
CA SER A 237 -31.13 12.85 24.33
C SER A 237 -32.35 12.14 24.92
N LEU A 238 -33.22 11.63 24.06
CA LEU A 238 -34.42 10.89 24.46
C LEU A 238 -34.06 9.54 25.10
N VAL A 239 -33.13 8.78 24.49
CA VAL A 239 -32.64 7.52 25.06
C VAL A 239 -32.07 7.73 26.48
N ARG A 240 -31.32 8.80 26.71
CA ARG A 240 -30.70 9.13 28.00
C ARG A 240 -31.69 9.56 29.08
N SER A 241 -32.89 10.00 28.70
CA SER A 241 -33.93 10.33 29.68
C SER A 241 -34.55 9.09 30.35
N LEU A 242 -34.41 7.92 29.75
CA LEU A 242 -34.88 6.65 30.26
C LEU A 242 -34.00 6.12 31.42
N PRO A 243 -34.55 5.41 32.43
CA PRO A 243 -33.77 4.87 33.55
C PRO A 243 -32.59 3.99 33.13
N ALA A 244 -32.77 3.11 32.13
CA ALA A 244 -31.74 2.25 31.57
C ALA A 244 -30.96 2.88 30.41
N GLY A 245 -31.29 4.13 30.05
CA GLY A 245 -30.78 4.83 28.86
C GLY A 245 -29.36 5.37 28.94
N ARG A 246 -28.70 5.22 30.10
CA ARG A 246 -27.34 5.75 30.32
C ARG A 246 -26.29 4.65 30.24
N LEU A 247 -25.78 4.16 31.38
CA LEU A 247 -24.71 3.19 31.43
C LEU A 247 -25.08 1.86 30.76
N HIS A 248 -26.28 1.34 31.05
CA HIS A 248 -26.71 0.05 30.49
C HIS A 248 -26.80 0.11 28.94
N THR A 249 -27.27 1.20 28.37
CA THR A 249 -27.30 1.38 26.92
C THR A 249 -25.89 1.56 26.36
N ALA A 250 -24.98 2.27 27.05
CA ALA A 250 -23.58 2.38 26.64
C ALA A 250 -22.90 1.00 26.55
N LEU A 251 -23.07 0.18 27.58
CA LEU A 251 -22.54 -1.19 27.63
C LEU A 251 -23.18 -2.08 26.56
N ALA A 252 -24.48 -1.96 26.32
CA ALA A 252 -25.16 -2.68 25.25
C ALA A 252 -24.64 -2.31 23.86
N LYS A 253 -24.30 -1.03 23.63
CA LYS A 253 -23.67 -0.57 22.38
C LYS A 253 -22.25 -1.13 22.22
N LEU A 254 -21.43 -1.10 23.26
CA LEU A 254 -20.09 -1.70 23.23
C LEU A 254 -20.15 -3.21 22.98
N GLY A 255 -21.06 -3.92 23.63
CA GLY A 255 -21.27 -5.35 23.40
C GLY A 255 -21.77 -5.66 21.99
N SER A 256 -22.72 -4.85 21.47
CA SER A 256 -23.20 -4.98 20.10
C SER A 256 -22.08 -4.69 19.08
N PHE A 257 -21.23 -3.69 19.32
CA PHE A 257 -20.07 -3.40 18.50
C PHE A 257 -19.07 -4.56 18.52
N ALA A 258 -18.72 -5.09 19.71
CA ALA A 258 -17.79 -6.20 19.85
C ALA A 258 -18.25 -7.46 19.09
N LEU A 259 -19.52 -7.83 19.24
CA LEU A 259 -20.09 -9.02 18.56
C LEU A 259 -20.23 -8.81 17.06
N SER A 260 -20.65 -7.62 16.62
CA SER A 260 -20.76 -7.32 15.20
C SER A 260 -19.38 -7.27 14.54
N LEU A 261 -18.36 -6.71 15.20
CA LEU A 261 -17.00 -6.67 14.74
C LEU A 261 -16.39 -8.08 14.62
N LEU A 262 -16.65 -8.95 15.61
CA LEU A 262 -16.23 -10.35 15.55
C LEU A 262 -16.85 -11.06 14.34
N ALA A 263 -18.14 -10.88 14.11
CA ALA A 263 -18.82 -11.48 12.95
C ALA A 263 -18.23 -10.98 11.61
N VAL A 264 -17.96 -9.69 11.49
CA VAL A 264 -17.31 -9.10 10.31
C VAL A 264 -15.91 -9.67 10.10
N LEU A 265 -15.12 -9.75 11.15
CA LEU A 265 -13.74 -10.25 11.10
C LEU A 265 -13.71 -11.74 10.69
N VAL A 266 -14.53 -12.57 11.32
CA VAL A 266 -14.65 -13.99 10.96
C VAL A 266 -15.08 -14.16 9.51
N LEU A 267 -15.99 -13.31 9.02
CA LEU A 267 -16.43 -13.36 7.63
C LEU A 267 -15.30 -12.95 6.67
N LEU A 268 -14.59 -11.86 6.91
CA LEU A 268 -13.52 -11.37 6.04
C LEU A 268 -12.34 -12.36 5.97
N TYR A 269 -11.80 -12.75 7.12
CA TYR A 269 -10.68 -13.71 7.17
C TYR A 269 -11.11 -15.14 6.80
N GLY A 270 -12.36 -15.51 7.08
CA GLY A 270 -12.95 -16.78 6.65
C GLY A 270 -13.02 -16.89 5.12
N VAL A 271 -13.43 -15.82 4.45
CA VAL A 271 -13.43 -15.74 2.98
C VAL A 271 -12.00 -15.81 2.42
N ASN A 272 -11.04 -15.11 3.05
CA ASN A 272 -9.63 -15.18 2.64
C ASN A 272 -9.08 -16.60 2.76
N LEU A 273 -9.31 -17.27 3.91
CA LEU A 273 -8.87 -18.63 4.12
C LEU A 273 -9.53 -19.61 3.14
N ALA A 274 -10.82 -19.46 2.91
CA ALA A 274 -11.55 -20.30 1.94
C ALA A 274 -11.02 -20.11 0.51
N TYR A 275 -10.79 -18.87 0.10
CA TYR A 275 -10.23 -18.56 -1.21
C TYR A 275 -8.81 -19.13 -1.37
N CYS A 276 -7.92 -18.87 -0.40
CA CYS A 276 -6.54 -19.36 -0.45
C CYS A 276 -6.47 -20.89 -0.34
N ALA A 277 -7.36 -21.53 0.42
CA ALA A 277 -7.48 -22.98 0.46
C ALA A 277 -7.85 -23.57 -0.90
N ALA A 278 -8.77 -22.92 -1.62
CA ALA A 278 -9.24 -23.37 -2.93
C ALA A 278 -8.18 -23.14 -4.04
N THR A 279 -7.39 -22.06 -3.96
CA THR A 279 -6.45 -21.66 -5.03
C THR A 279 -5.05 -22.21 -4.82
N PHE A 280 -4.45 -22.01 -3.64
CA PHE A 280 -3.06 -22.38 -3.32
C PHE A 280 -2.95 -23.68 -2.50
N GLY A 281 -3.99 -24.03 -1.73
CA GLY A 281 -3.92 -24.99 -0.65
C GLY A 281 -3.37 -24.36 0.64
N LEU A 282 -3.75 -24.92 1.79
CA LEU A 282 -3.25 -24.48 3.12
C LEU A 282 -2.31 -25.50 3.76
N GLY A 283 -2.28 -26.72 3.24
CA GLY A 283 -1.58 -27.84 3.84
C GLY A 283 -2.23 -28.34 5.15
N PRO A 284 -1.62 -29.30 5.82
CA PRO A 284 -2.14 -29.85 7.07
C PRO A 284 -2.15 -28.79 8.18
N LEU A 285 -3.32 -28.47 8.72
CA LEU A 285 -3.46 -27.51 9.84
C LEU A 285 -2.94 -28.09 11.17
N THR A 286 -2.63 -29.38 11.22
CA THR A 286 -2.06 -30.09 12.36
C THR A 286 -0.55 -29.94 12.48
N ARG A 287 0.14 -29.49 11.41
CA ARG A 287 1.59 -29.24 11.44
C ARG A 287 1.92 -28.10 12.42
N THR A 288 3.11 -28.12 12.95
CA THR A 288 3.60 -27.07 13.86
C THR A 288 3.75 -25.74 13.14
N ILE A 289 3.59 -24.64 13.86
CA ILE A 289 3.69 -23.29 13.25
C ILE A 289 5.10 -22.98 12.76
N GLN A 290 6.13 -23.57 13.37
CA GLN A 290 7.54 -23.45 12.96
C GLN A 290 7.81 -24.04 11.57
N SER A 291 6.92 -24.91 11.09
CA SER A 291 6.94 -25.48 9.74
C SER A 291 6.54 -24.46 8.65
N VAL A 292 6.19 -23.23 9.04
CA VAL A 292 5.88 -22.13 8.12
C VAL A 292 7.05 -21.14 8.12
N PRO A 293 7.82 -21.01 7.03
CA PRO A 293 9.05 -20.19 7.00
C PRO A 293 8.85 -18.77 7.54
N ALA A 294 7.79 -18.09 7.17
CA ALA A 294 7.50 -16.72 7.62
C ALA A 294 7.17 -16.64 9.14
N LEU A 295 6.82 -17.75 9.77
CA LEU A 295 6.44 -17.83 11.19
C LEU A 295 7.39 -18.74 12.00
N MET A 296 8.52 -19.15 11.42
CA MET A 296 9.50 -20.04 12.03
C MET A 296 10.05 -19.51 13.36
N ARG A 297 10.10 -18.19 13.51
CA ARG A 297 10.59 -17.53 14.74
C ARG A 297 9.55 -17.46 15.85
N CYS A 298 8.38 -18.05 15.67
CA CYS A 298 7.37 -18.16 16.70
C CYS A 298 7.84 -19.10 17.82
N THR A 299 7.80 -18.62 19.05
CA THR A 299 8.26 -19.40 20.22
C THR A 299 7.15 -20.26 20.85
N MET A 300 5.95 -20.26 20.28
CA MET A 300 4.84 -21.06 20.76
C MET A 300 4.83 -22.43 20.06
N GLN A 301 4.91 -23.51 20.82
CA GLN A 301 4.75 -24.88 20.31
C GLN A 301 3.26 -25.20 20.08
N ILE A 302 2.73 -24.69 18.98
CA ILE A 302 1.32 -24.84 18.61
C ILE A 302 1.16 -25.27 17.15
N THR A 303 0.03 -25.84 16.84
CA THR A 303 -0.30 -26.18 15.46
C THR A 303 -0.74 -24.94 14.66
N VAL A 304 -0.67 -25.01 13.34
CA VAL A 304 -1.16 -23.95 12.44
C VAL A 304 -2.64 -23.62 12.72
N GLY A 305 -3.48 -24.63 12.97
CA GLY A 305 -4.89 -24.43 13.32
C GLY A 305 -5.08 -23.66 14.63
N GLN A 306 -4.29 -23.99 15.65
CA GLN A 306 -4.29 -23.26 16.94
C GLN A 306 -3.76 -21.82 16.76
N TYR A 307 -2.76 -21.63 15.91
CA TYR A 307 -2.25 -20.29 15.56
C TYR A 307 -3.33 -19.44 14.89
N LEU A 308 -4.05 -19.97 13.89
CA LEU A 308 -5.14 -19.26 13.23
C LEU A 308 -6.24 -18.84 14.21
N PHE A 309 -6.59 -19.69 15.15
CA PHE A 309 -7.57 -19.35 16.20
C PHE A 309 -7.06 -18.20 17.09
N ARG A 310 -5.80 -18.28 17.56
CA ARG A 310 -5.18 -17.21 18.37
C ARG A 310 -5.00 -15.94 17.57
N PHE A 311 -4.66 -16.04 16.28
CA PHE A 311 -4.57 -14.92 15.36
C PHE A 311 -5.91 -14.17 15.24
N LEU A 312 -7.01 -14.88 15.00
CA LEU A 312 -8.33 -14.27 14.90
C LEU A 312 -8.75 -13.61 16.21
N LEU A 313 -8.45 -14.23 17.34
CA LEU A 313 -8.77 -13.68 18.66
C LEU A 313 -7.96 -12.40 18.96
N ALA A 314 -6.65 -12.43 18.71
CA ALA A 314 -5.78 -11.28 18.90
C ALA A 314 -6.14 -10.14 17.94
N LYS A 315 -6.43 -10.47 16.68
CA LYS A 315 -6.90 -9.51 15.67
C LYS A 315 -8.21 -8.85 16.08
N TRP A 316 -9.15 -9.65 16.60
CA TRP A 316 -10.41 -9.12 17.15
C TRP A 316 -10.18 -8.18 18.33
N ALA A 317 -9.31 -8.55 19.27
CA ALA A 317 -9.02 -7.72 20.44
C ALA A 317 -8.39 -6.37 20.01
N GLY A 318 -7.38 -6.39 19.12
CA GLY A 318 -6.76 -5.18 18.59
C GLY A 318 -7.75 -4.30 17.80
N ALA A 319 -8.55 -4.92 16.94
CA ALA A 319 -9.59 -4.25 16.18
C ALA A 319 -10.68 -3.66 17.10
N PHE A 320 -11.05 -4.35 18.19
CA PHE A 320 -12.01 -3.83 19.15
C PHE A 320 -11.47 -2.58 19.86
N VAL A 321 -10.22 -2.60 20.32
CA VAL A 321 -9.60 -1.43 20.97
C VAL A 321 -9.52 -0.24 20.02
N MET A 322 -9.10 -0.46 18.77
CA MET A 322 -9.11 0.56 17.73
C MET A 322 -10.54 1.08 17.46
N GLY A 323 -11.51 0.18 17.40
CA GLY A 323 -12.91 0.51 17.20
C GLY A 323 -13.52 1.32 18.35
N LEU A 324 -13.06 1.11 19.60
CA LEU A 324 -13.46 1.95 20.75
C LEU A 324 -13.03 3.40 20.55
N TRP A 325 -11.85 3.64 19.98
CA TRP A 325 -11.42 5.00 19.59
C TRP A 325 -12.38 5.60 18.57
N VAL A 326 -12.73 4.86 17.52
CA VAL A 326 -13.68 5.30 16.49
C VAL A 326 -15.06 5.60 17.08
N MET A 327 -15.56 4.74 17.97
CA MET A 327 -16.83 4.92 18.67
C MET A 327 -16.82 6.17 19.57
N LEU A 328 -15.73 6.40 20.29
CA LEU A 328 -15.56 7.57 21.14
C LEU A 328 -15.49 8.86 20.32
N ALA A 329 -14.73 8.85 19.21
CA ALA A 329 -14.65 9.98 18.28
C ALA A 329 -16.02 10.31 17.68
N ALA A 330 -16.80 9.31 17.28
CA ALA A 330 -18.16 9.48 16.77
C ALA A 330 -19.12 10.05 17.84
N LEU A 331 -18.89 9.67 19.11
CA LEU A 331 -19.71 10.16 20.26
C LEU A 331 -19.34 11.60 20.64
N VAL A 332 -18.07 11.96 20.71
CA VAL A 332 -17.60 13.25 21.24
C VAL A 332 -17.75 14.37 20.22
N ALA A 333 -17.45 14.09 18.96
CA ALA A 333 -17.43 15.13 17.94
C ALA A 333 -18.80 15.72 17.65
N ARG A 334 -18.92 17.04 17.78
CA ARG A 334 -20.20 17.76 17.53
C ARG A 334 -20.64 17.70 16.08
N ARG A 335 -19.70 17.71 15.12
CA ARG A 335 -19.94 17.67 13.67
C ARG A 335 -19.53 16.30 13.13
N ALA A 336 -20.27 15.79 12.14
CA ALA A 336 -19.97 14.50 11.55
C ALA A 336 -18.55 14.45 11.01
N ALA A 337 -18.16 15.44 10.19
CA ALA A 337 -16.83 15.50 9.59
C ALA A 337 -15.70 15.56 10.63
N ALA A 338 -15.87 16.32 11.71
CA ALA A 338 -14.89 16.35 12.79
C ALA A 338 -14.78 15.00 13.52
N GLY A 339 -15.90 14.26 13.62
CA GLY A 339 -15.89 12.90 14.17
C GLY A 339 -15.11 11.91 13.31
N TRP A 340 -15.34 11.96 12.02
CA TRP A 340 -14.61 11.12 11.07
C TRP A 340 -13.13 11.49 10.99
N ALA A 341 -12.81 12.78 10.95
CA ALA A 341 -11.45 13.24 10.99
C ALA A 341 -10.74 12.76 12.29
N ALA A 342 -11.35 12.93 13.44
CA ALA A 342 -10.79 12.45 14.72
C ALA A 342 -10.64 10.91 14.75
N ALA A 343 -11.59 10.18 14.17
CA ALA A 343 -11.54 8.72 14.09
C ALA A 343 -10.36 8.24 13.25
N LEU A 344 -9.98 8.96 12.19
CA LEU A 344 -8.85 8.62 11.31
C LEU A 344 -7.52 9.19 11.80
N VAL A 345 -7.51 10.42 12.31
CA VAL A 345 -6.26 11.09 12.77
C VAL A 345 -5.58 10.33 13.90
N GLY A 346 -6.34 9.80 14.87
CA GLY A 346 -5.76 9.04 15.97
C GLY A 346 -4.92 7.84 15.49
N PRO A 347 -5.50 6.91 14.73
CA PRO A 347 -4.76 5.81 14.12
C PRO A 347 -3.58 6.24 13.24
N LEU A 348 -3.74 7.30 12.43
CA LEU A 348 -2.66 7.81 11.58
C LEU A 348 -1.47 8.36 12.38
N VAL A 349 -1.74 9.12 13.45
CA VAL A 349 -0.68 9.61 14.35
C VAL A 349 0.04 8.44 15.02
N MET A 350 -0.70 7.43 15.49
CA MET A 350 -0.11 6.23 16.09
C MET A 350 0.71 5.43 15.07
N PHE A 351 0.25 5.33 13.83
CA PHE A 351 1.01 4.73 12.75
C PHE A 351 2.29 5.53 12.46
N GLY A 352 2.22 6.86 12.45
CA GLY A 352 3.37 7.74 12.31
C GLY A 352 4.41 7.53 13.42
N ILE A 353 3.99 7.47 14.69
CA ILE A 353 4.87 7.16 15.83
C ILE A 353 5.56 5.80 15.64
N ARG A 354 4.80 4.80 15.19
CA ARG A 354 5.36 3.48 14.92
C ARG A 354 6.38 3.50 13.77
N ALA A 355 6.14 4.26 12.73
CA ALA A 355 7.03 4.36 11.57
C ALA A 355 8.33 5.10 11.87
N THR A 356 8.28 6.13 12.77
CA THR A 356 9.44 6.96 13.09
C THR A 356 10.40 6.34 14.09
N ILE A 357 9.95 5.47 14.99
CA ILE A 357 10.81 4.85 16.02
C ILE A 357 11.47 3.59 15.44
N PRO A 358 12.81 3.51 15.34
CA PRO A 358 13.50 2.28 14.96
C PRO A 358 13.22 1.13 15.93
N ALA A 359 13.21 -0.10 15.44
CA ALA A 359 12.98 -1.30 16.27
C ALA A 359 14.11 -1.56 17.27
N THR A 360 15.31 -1.05 16.98
CA THR A 360 16.51 -1.15 17.81
C THR A 360 16.63 -0.04 18.84
N SER A 361 15.73 0.96 18.81
CA SER A 361 15.78 2.09 19.74
C SER A 361 15.43 1.67 21.17
N ARG A 362 16.01 2.32 22.17
CA ARG A 362 15.61 2.19 23.59
C ARG A 362 14.16 2.63 23.86
N LEU A 363 13.54 3.35 22.90
CA LEU A 363 12.11 3.73 22.93
C LEU A 363 11.21 2.73 22.22
N ASN A 364 11.70 1.53 21.89
CA ASN A 364 10.95 0.54 21.15
C ASN A 364 9.63 0.09 21.85
N ALA A 365 9.57 0.13 23.17
CA ALA A 365 8.35 -0.12 23.92
C ALA A 365 7.22 0.85 23.53
N ILE A 366 7.51 2.13 23.23
CA ILE A 366 6.49 3.10 22.77
C ILE A 366 6.02 2.77 21.35
N LYS A 367 6.94 2.30 20.48
CA LYS A 367 6.61 1.85 19.14
C LYS A 367 5.56 0.75 19.15
N TYR A 368 5.72 -0.22 20.03
CA TYR A 368 4.86 -1.41 20.10
C TYR A 368 3.66 -1.24 21.02
N ALA A 369 3.76 -0.44 22.09
CA ALA A 369 2.64 -0.11 22.96
C ALA A 369 1.72 0.95 22.33
N ASN A 370 1.25 0.75 21.10
CA ASN A 370 0.36 1.68 20.44
C ASN A 370 -0.81 0.97 19.69
N LEU A 371 -1.86 1.74 19.37
CA LEU A 371 -3.07 1.22 18.73
C LEU A 371 -2.83 0.63 17.33
N ALA A 372 -1.86 1.14 16.59
CA ALA A 372 -1.56 0.65 15.25
C ALA A 372 -0.85 -0.72 15.30
N SER A 373 0.00 -0.94 16.32
CA SER A 373 0.69 -2.21 16.54
C SER A 373 -0.28 -3.34 16.86
N LEU A 374 -1.32 -3.06 17.63
CA LEU A 374 -2.35 -4.05 18.00
C LEU A 374 -3.08 -4.67 16.79
N LEU A 375 -3.06 -4.01 15.63
CA LEU A 375 -3.61 -4.56 14.38
C LEU A 375 -2.61 -5.44 13.63
N GLN A 376 -1.31 -5.38 13.94
CA GLN A 376 -0.29 -6.19 13.27
C GLN A 376 -0.06 -7.54 13.97
N THR A 377 -1.09 -8.34 13.99
CA THR A 377 -1.16 -9.61 14.76
C THR A 377 -0.09 -10.62 14.36
N ASN A 378 0.35 -10.62 13.09
CA ASN A 378 1.43 -11.53 12.65
C ASN A 378 2.78 -11.16 13.27
N GLU A 379 3.05 -9.88 13.52
CA GLU A 379 4.26 -9.46 14.22
C GLU A 379 4.20 -9.81 15.71
N LEU A 380 3.02 -9.65 16.32
CA LEU A 380 2.77 -9.99 17.72
C LEU A 380 2.96 -11.48 18.02
N LEU A 381 2.40 -12.35 17.17
CA LEU A 381 2.34 -13.78 17.43
C LEU A 381 3.41 -14.59 16.70
N GLY A 382 3.85 -14.12 15.52
CA GLY A 382 4.75 -14.86 14.62
C GLY A 382 6.23 -14.61 14.88
N ASN A 383 6.59 -13.49 15.51
CA ASN A 383 7.98 -13.11 15.74
C ASN A 383 8.30 -12.95 17.22
N TYR A 384 9.34 -13.64 17.66
CA TYR A 384 9.88 -13.40 18.99
C TYR A 384 10.72 -12.11 19.00
N ARG A 385 10.38 -11.21 19.95
CA ARG A 385 11.10 -9.96 20.15
C ARG A 385 11.02 -9.53 21.60
N ASN A 386 12.16 -9.10 22.15
CA ASN A 386 12.22 -8.42 23.43
C ASN A 386 12.32 -6.91 23.24
N LEU A 387 11.68 -6.18 24.14
CA LEU A 387 11.64 -4.72 24.16
C LEU A 387 12.42 -4.22 25.37
N TYR A 388 13.06 -3.06 25.22
CA TYR A 388 13.76 -2.41 26.30
C TYR A 388 12.78 -1.79 27.30
N TRP A 389 12.91 -2.17 28.56
CA TRP A 389 12.10 -1.62 29.65
C TRP A 389 12.97 -1.39 30.89
N PHE A 390 13.47 -0.17 31.07
CA PHE A 390 14.32 0.23 32.20
C PHE A 390 15.52 -0.68 32.49
N GLY A 391 16.12 -1.26 31.47
CA GLY A 391 17.28 -2.15 31.58
C GLY A 391 16.96 -3.64 31.59
N ASP A 392 15.68 -4.02 31.56
CA ASP A 392 15.28 -5.41 31.47
C ASP A 392 14.60 -5.73 30.12
N PRO A 393 14.84 -6.90 29.52
CA PRO A 393 14.16 -7.37 28.32
C PRO A 393 12.77 -7.88 28.67
N ILE A 394 11.74 -7.24 28.08
CA ILE A 394 10.33 -7.68 28.20
C ILE A 394 9.82 -8.15 26.85
N GLY A 395 9.19 -9.31 26.83
CA GLY A 395 8.64 -9.88 25.60
C GLY A 395 7.54 -9.01 24.99
N LEU A 396 7.58 -8.86 23.67
CA LEU A 396 6.60 -8.10 22.87
C LEU A 396 5.13 -8.43 23.22
N PRO A 397 4.72 -9.72 23.38
CA PRO A 397 3.32 -10.04 23.69
C PRO A 397 2.84 -9.43 25.01
N LEU A 398 3.71 -9.38 26.03
CA LEU A 398 3.34 -8.80 27.32
C LEU A 398 3.06 -7.29 27.18
N VAL A 399 3.89 -6.57 26.45
CA VAL A 399 3.72 -5.12 26.23
C VAL A 399 2.46 -4.83 25.42
N GLU A 400 2.23 -5.55 24.34
CA GLU A 400 1.03 -5.32 23.51
C GLU A 400 -0.27 -5.71 24.22
N TRP A 401 -0.32 -6.82 24.94
CA TRP A 401 -1.52 -7.20 25.70
C TRP A 401 -1.80 -6.24 26.85
N THR A 402 -0.77 -5.78 27.57
CA THR A 402 -0.95 -4.74 28.61
C THR A 402 -1.43 -3.43 28.02
N ALA A 403 -0.87 -3.01 26.87
CA ALA A 403 -1.33 -1.85 26.14
C ALA A 403 -2.79 -2.00 25.69
N ALA A 404 -3.17 -3.16 25.16
CA ALA A 404 -4.55 -3.44 24.74
C ALA A 404 -5.54 -3.32 25.90
N VAL A 405 -5.20 -3.87 27.08
CA VAL A 405 -6.05 -3.79 28.28
C VAL A 405 -6.14 -2.34 28.78
N LEU A 406 -5.02 -1.63 28.85
CA LEU A 406 -4.99 -0.24 29.33
C LEU A 406 -5.76 0.71 28.38
N TYR A 407 -5.46 0.66 27.07
CA TYR A 407 -6.18 1.48 26.10
C TYR A 407 -7.64 1.07 25.99
N GLY A 408 -7.92 -0.24 25.90
CA GLY A 408 -9.27 -0.76 25.84
C GLY A 408 -10.10 -0.36 27.06
N GLY A 409 -9.55 -0.50 28.26
CA GLY A 409 -10.19 -0.09 29.51
C GLY A 409 -10.43 1.43 29.57
N ALA A 410 -9.40 2.23 29.26
CA ALA A 410 -9.51 3.69 29.28
C ALA A 410 -10.51 4.21 28.24
N LEU A 411 -10.51 3.66 27.03
CA LEU A 411 -11.44 4.06 25.96
C LEU A 411 -12.88 3.62 26.26
N ALA A 412 -13.08 2.40 26.73
CA ALA A 412 -14.40 1.92 27.14
C ALA A 412 -14.96 2.70 28.31
N PHE A 413 -14.13 2.97 29.32
CA PHE A 413 -14.53 3.85 30.44
C PHE A 413 -14.89 5.24 29.96
N SER A 414 -14.05 5.86 29.13
CA SER A 414 -14.28 7.19 28.55
C SER A 414 -15.58 7.23 27.74
N PHE A 415 -15.82 6.21 26.92
CA PHE A 415 -17.06 6.10 26.16
C PHE A 415 -18.30 6.03 27.07
N CYS A 416 -18.29 5.14 28.06
CA CYS A 416 -19.36 4.98 29.02
C CYS A 416 -19.58 6.26 29.84
N TRP A 417 -18.52 6.90 30.31
CA TRP A 417 -18.55 8.12 31.09
C TRP A 417 -19.13 9.30 30.28
N VAL A 418 -18.64 9.52 29.07
CA VAL A 418 -19.16 10.56 28.15
C VAL A 418 -20.63 10.27 27.80
N PHE A 419 -20.94 8.99 27.50
CA PHE A 419 -22.31 8.60 27.17
C PHE A 419 -23.29 8.81 28.34
N ALA A 420 -22.88 8.52 29.57
CA ALA A 420 -23.71 8.67 30.75
C ALA A 420 -23.92 10.14 31.17
N ARG A 421 -22.90 11.01 31.02
CA ARG A 421 -22.93 12.42 31.43
C ARG A 421 -23.42 13.34 30.31
N ALA A 422 -24.71 13.57 30.24
CA ALA A 422 -25.37 14.35 29.19
C ALA A 422 -24.89 15.81 29.03
N GLN A 423 -24.36 16.44 30.07
CA GLN A 423 -23.98 17.86 30.09
C GLN A 423 -22.84 18.20 29.12
N LEU A 424 -21.95 17.26 28.79
CA LEU A 424 -20.84 17.45 27.84
C LEU A 424 -21.30 17.52 26.38
N LEU A 425 -22.49 17.02 26.06
CA LEU A 425 -23.04 16.94 24.70
C LEU A 425 -24.14 17.97 24.44
N SER A 426 -24.63 18.65 25.48
CA SER A 426 -25.57 19.75 25.38
C SER A 426 -24.90 20.96 24.72
N ALA A 427 -25.63 21.59 23.83
CA ALA A 427 -25.20 22.73 23.02
C ALA A 427 -25.01 24.00 23.82
N THR A 428 -24.18 24.06 24.83
CA THR A 428 -23.73 25.31 25.38
C THR A 428 -22.77 26.00 24.44
N LYS A 429 -23.14 27.18 24.01
CA LYS A 429 -22.49 28.10 23.07
C LYS A 429 -21.12 28.60 23.58
N ARG A 430 -20.17 27.73 23.89
CA ARG A 430 -18.77 28.16 24.11
C ARG A 430 -17.83 27.39 23.20
N GLY A 431 -17.57 28.01 22.04
CA GLY A 431 -16.49 27.57 21.15
C GLY A 431 -15.15 27.76 21.85
N PHE A 432 -14.49 26.63 22.16
CA PHE A 432 -13.14 26.63 22.78
C PHE A 432 -12.03 26.62 21.74
N LEU A 433 -12.31 26.61 20.46
CA LEU A 433 -11.29 26.74 19.45
C LEU A 433 -11.57 27.97 18.59
N LEU A 434 -10.66 28.93 18.71
CA LEU A 434 -10.63 30.19 18.00
C LEU A 434 -11.87 31.08 18.25
N GLY A 435 -11.81 31.87 19.29
CA GLY A 435 -12.69 33.03 19.55
C GLY A 435 -12.53 34.13 18.49
N LEU A 436 -12.75 33.79 17.23
CA LEU A 436 -12.99 34.74 16.19
C LEU A 436 -14.39 35.33 16.46
N ARG A 437 -14.39 36.44 17.22
CA ARG A 437 -15.54 37.30 17.41
C ARG A 437 -16.13 37.61 16.03
N HIS A 438 -17.30 37.06 15.75
CA HIS A 438 -18.05 37.39 14.56
C HIS A 438 -18.45 38.85 14.62
N LYS A 439 -17.65 39.68 13.98
CA LYS A 439 -18.22 40.95 13.48
C LYS A 439 -19.14 40.55 12.31
N THR A 440 -20.42 40.94 12.42
CA THR A 440 -21.40 40.86 11.31
C THR A 440 -21.03 41.85 10.22
N CYS A 441 -19.88 41.63 9.54
CA CYS A 441 -19.58 42.29 8.31
C CYS A 441 -20.20 41.47 7.18
N ALA A 442 -20.78 42.16 6.21
CA ALA A 442 -21.25 41.56 4.96
C ALA A 442 -20.07 40.75 4.34
N SER A 443 -20.07 39.41 4.53
CA SER A 443 -19.02 38.56 3.98
C SER A 443 -19.40 38.17 2.56
N SER A 444 -18.41 38.07 1.69
CA SER A 444 -18.65 37.61 0.33
C SER A 444 -19.16 36.16 0.34
N ILE A 445 -20.02 35.81 -0.61
CA ILE A 445 -20.57 34.44 -0.75
C ILE A 445 -19.44 33.43 -0.81
N ILE A 446 -18.33 33.73 -1.50
CA ILE A 446 -17.14 32.88 -1.63
C ILE A 446 -16.54 32.61 -0.25
N LYS A 447 -16.40 33.63 0.60
CA LYS A 447 -15.81 33.47 1.95
C LYS A 447 -16.68 32.61 2.85
N GLU A 448 -17.99 32.72 2.76
CA GLU A 448 -18.91 31.86 3.53
C GLU A 448 -18.92 30.41 3.01
N GLU A 449 -18.84 30.19 1.70
CA GLU A 449 -18.74 28.84 1.14
C GLU A 449 -17.37 28.19 1.49
N ALA A 450 -16.27 28.98 1.45
CA ALA A 450 -14.96 28.50 1.90
C ALA A 450 -15.00 28.11 3.40
N ARG A 451 -15.65 28.91 4.24
CA ARG A 451 -15.83 28.60 5.66
C ARG A 451 -16.69 27.35 5.86
N LYS A 452 -17.74 27.17 5.07
CA LYS A 452 -18.55 25.95 5.10
C LYS A 452 -17.72 24.73 4.74
N LEU A 453 -16.95 24.77 3.67
CA LEU A 453 -16.10 23.67 3.22
C LEU A 453 -15.01 23.37 4.27
N LEU A 454 -14.21 24.36 4.63
CA LEU A 454 -13.01 24.14 5.45
C LEU A 454 -13.38 23.86 6.92
N LEU A 455 -14.24 24.69 7.54
CA LEU A 455 -14.49 24.61 8.96
C LEU A 455 -15.75 23.81 9.33
N LEU A 456 -16.83 23.93 8.55
CA LEU A 456 -18.09 23.25 8.88
C LEU A 456 -18.10 21.81 8.40
N ASN A 457 -17.62 21.56 7.19
CA ASN A 457 -17.47 20.23 6.60
C ASN A 457 -16.24 19.50 7.14
N GLY A 458 -15.24 20.22 7.69
CA GLY A 458 -14.03 19.65 8.27
C GLY A 458 -12.91 19.38 7.26
N ALA A 459 -13.03 19.90 6.04
CA ALA A 459 -11.99 19.72 5.00
C ALA A 459 -10.63 20.28 5.44
N ALA A 460 -10.58 21.33 6.28
CA ALA A 460 -9.34 21.84 6.84
C ALA A 460 -8.56 20.80 7.66
N VAL A 461 -9.25 19.92 8.38
CA VAL A 461 -8.59 18.85 9.14
C VAL A 461 -8.05 17.77 8.19
N VAL A 462 -8.84 17.39 7.19
CA VAL A 462 -8.38 16.43 6.16
C VAL A 462 -7.15 16.97 5.44
N LEU A 463 -7.17 18.23 5.01
CA LEU A 463 -6.03 18.89 4.37
C LEU A 463 -4.81 18.96 5.28
N ALA A 464 -4.99 19.34 6.56
CA ALA A 464 -3.87 19.41 7.51
C ALA A 464 -3.20 18.05 7.71
N VAL A 465 -4.00 16.96 7.79
CA VAL A 465 -3.47 15.60 7.87
C VAL A 465 -2.78 15.20 6.59
N PHE A 466 -3.38 15.50 5.44
CA PHE A 466 -2.82 15.16 4.14
C PHE A 466 -1.49 15.90 3.86
N ILE A 467 -1.45 17.21 4.15
CA ILE A 467 -0.23 18.02 4.07
C ILE A 467 0.83 17.49 5.06
N GLY A 468 0.44 17.24 6.30
CA GLY A 468 1.36 16.71 7.31
C GLY A 468 1.95 15.35 6.93
N PHE A 469 1.15 14.48 6.34
CA PHE A 469 1.61 13.19 5.84
C PHE A 469 2.55 13.36 4.63
N GLY A 470 2.20 14.22 3.67
CA GLY A 470 3.06 14.50 2.51
C GLY A 470 4.43 15.09 2.93
N VAL A 471 4.42 16.07 3.84
CA VAL A 471 5.67 16.62 4.39
C VAL A 471 6.49 15.55 5.13
N TYR A 472 5.83 14.71 5.91
CA TYR A 472 6.48 13.60 6.60
C TYR A 472 7.15 12.65 5.59
N GLN A 473 6.45 12.21 4.55
CA GLN A 473 7.02 11.38 3.49
C GLN A 473 8.20 12.07 2.80
N GLY A 474 8.04 13.32 2.37
CA GLY A 474 9.11 14.05 1.68
C GLY A 474 10.39 14.26 2.51
N VAL A 475 10.27 14.27 3.85
CA VAL A 475 11.42 14.41 4.76
C VAL A 475 12.05 13.08 5.15
N THR A 476 11.21 12.05 5.39
CA THR A 476 11.67 10.78 5.98
C THR A 476 11.88 9.66 4.97
N ALA A 477 11.27 9.75 3.80
CA ALA A 477 11.52 8.76 2.76
C ALA A 477 12.94 8.97 2.21
N GLU A 478 13.71 7.91 2.25
CA GLU A 478 15.04 7.81 1.63
C GLU A 478 14.94 6.78 0.51
N SER A 479 15.38 7.17 -0.67
CA SER A 479 15.47 6.25 -1.79
C SER A 479 16.65 5.31 -1.55
N TYR A 480 16.42 4.01 -1.68
CA TYR A 480 17.51 3.05 -1.61
C TYR A 480 18.39 3.18 -2.85
N ILE A 481 19.57 3.74 -2.67
CA ILE A 481 20.57 3.88 -3.72
C ILE A 481 21.59 2.75 -3.53
N GLY A 482 21.51 1.74 -4.38
CA GLY A 482 22.46 0.62 -4.39
C GLY A 482 23.87 1.07 -4.85
N PRO A 483 24.91 0.25 -4.61
CA PRO A 483 26.26 0.58 -5.04
C PRO A 483 26.40 0.84 -6.54
N ASP A 484 25.70 0.06 -7.38
CA ASP A 484 25.66 0.25 -8.85
C ASP A 484 25.08 1.61 -9.21
N GLU A 485 24.01 2.01 -8.54
CA GLU A 485 23.37 3.30 -8.77
C GLU A 485 24.25 4.49 -8.35
N ILE A 486 25.10 4.31 -7.31
CA ILE A 486 26.06 5.35 -6.91
C ILE A 486 27.07 5.60 -8.04
N TYR A 487 27.59 4.54 -8.64
CA TYR A 487 28.52 4.64 -9.76
C TYR A 487 27.83 5.17 -11.02
N TYR A 488 26.59 4.71 -11.27
CA TYR A 488 25.80 5.20 -12.38
C TYR A 488 25.49 6.69 -12.26
N ALA A 489 25.08 7.14 -11.07
CA ALA A 489 24.86 8.54 -10.77
C ALA A 489 26.14 9.38 -10.94
N TYR A 490 27.30 8.84 -10.54
CA TYR A 490 28.59 9.52 -10.71
C TYR A 490 28.86 9.81 -12.18
N TYR A 491 28.79 8.79 -13.04
CA TYR A 491 29.00 8.95 -14.48
C TYR A 491 27.94 9.84 -15.11
N MET A 492 26.67 9.48 -14.95
CA MET A 492 25.58 10.16 -15.65
C MET A 492 25.37 11.61 -15.22
N LYS A 493 25.63 11.98 -13.98
CA LYS A 493 25.55 13.39 -13.55
C LYS A 493 26.68 14.22 -14.13
N HIS A 494 27.84 13.64 -14.37
CA HIS A 494 28.98 14.35 -14.97
C HIS A 494 28.78 14.58 -16.48
N ILE A 495 28.24 13.59 -17.17
CA ILE A 495 28.06 13.64 -18.62
C ILE A 495 26.67 14.12 -19.04
N SER A 496 25.82 14.56 -18.12
CA SER A 496 24.46 15.03 -18.40
C SER A 496 24.44 16.20 -19.39
N GLY A 497 23.75 16.01 -20.52
CA GLY A 497 23.62 17.02 -21.55
C GLY A 497 23.76 16.45 -22.96
N PRO A 498 23.94 17.32 -23.97
CA PRO A 498 24.23 16.87 -25.33
C PRO A 498 25.59 16.17 -25.37
N PHE A 499 25.66 15.09 -26.11
CA PHE A 499 26.91 14.33 -26.27
C PHE A 499 27.93 15.15 -27.07
N THR A 500 29.07 15.45 -26.48
CA THR A 500 30.15 16.27 -27.06
C THR A 500 31.46 15.48 -27.07
N PRO A 501 32.43 15.87 -27.90
CA PRO A 501 33.77 15.27 -27.87
C PRO A 501 34.41 15.31 -26.47
N GLU A 502 34.23 16.39 -25.74
CA GLU A 502 34.74 16.52 -24.36
C GLU A 502 34.16 15.47 -23.40
N THR A 503 32.88 15.11 -23.61
CA THR A 503 32.22 14.04 -22.85
C THR A 503 32.87 12.68 -23.15
N TYR A 504 33.24 12.45 -24.41
CA TYR A 504 33.89 11.24 -24.84
C TYR A 504 35.31 11.14 -24.25
N ASP A 505 36.11 12.21 -24.36
CA ASP A 505 37.48 12.27 -23.82
C ASP A 505 37.50 12.02 -22.31
N TRP A 506 36.56 12.62 -21.58
CA TRP A 506 36.42 12.37 -20.13
C TRP A 506 36.07 10.90 -19.81
N LEU A 507 35.20 10.26 -20.59
CA LEU A 507 34.87 8.86 -20.39
C LEU A 507 36.04 7.94 -20.73
N GLU A 508 36.85 8.28 -21.74
CA GLU A 508 38.05 7.53 -22.11
C GLU A 508 39.07 7.60 -20.97
N GLU A 509 39.29 8.79 -20.36
CA GLU A 509 40.13 8.97 -19.19
C GLU A 509 39.65 8.10 -17.99
N GLN A 510 38.34 8.04 -17.76
CA GLN A 510 37.76 7.15 -16.72
C GLN A 510 37.98 5.66 -17.05
N GLY A 511 38.03 5.31 -18.32
CA GLY A 511 38.30 3.96 -18.80
C GLY A 511 39.71 3.45 -18.49
N GLU A 512 40.71 4.34 -18.40
CA GLU A 512 42.10 3.99 -18.06
C GLU A 512 42.23 3.34 -16.66
N GLU A 513 41.31 3.68 -15.71
CA GLU A 513 41.25 3.06 -14.38
C GLU A 513 41.07 1.54 -14.45
N PHE A 514 40.46 1.04 -15.51
CA PHE A 514 40.12 -0.38 -15.68
C PHE A 514 41.19 -1.17 -16.44
N ALA A 515 42.22 -0.52 -16.94
CA ALA A 515 43.31 -1.19 -17.69
C ALA A 515 43.99 -2.34 -16.93
N PRO A 516 44.24 -2.26 -15.60
CA PRO A 516 44.84 -3.35 -14.84
C PRO A 516 43.89 -4.50 -14.49
N MET A 517 42.59 -4.41 -14.82
CA MET A 517 41.56 -5.35 -14.40
C MET A 517 41.85 -6.78 -14.87
N LEU A 518 42.37 -6.94 -16.09
CA LEU A 518 42.74 -8.24 -16.66
C LEU A 518 43.87 -8.94 -15.88
N GLU A 519 44.87 -8.18 -15.45
CA GLU A 519 45.97 -8.72 -14.62
C GLU A 519 45.47 -9.14 -13.22
N VAL A 520 44.60 -8.34 -12.64
CA VAL A 520 44.01 -8.63 -11.32
C VAL A 520 43.11 -9.87 -11.41
N GLN A 521 42.33 -10.01 -12.48
CA GLN A 521 41.49 -11.17 -12.72
C GLN A 521 42.30 -12.46 -12.84
N GLN A 522 43.48 -12.42 -13.49
CA GLN A 522 44.39 -13.57 -13.57
C GLN A 522 44.96 -13.96 -12.19
N LYS A 523 45.31 -12.96 -11.34
CA LYS A 523 45.79 -13.19 -9.97
C LYS A 523 44.67 -13.73 -9.06
N VAL A 524 43.41 -13.30 -9.25
CA VAL A 524 42.24 -13.88 -8.58
C VAL A 524 42.05 -15.34 -8.93
N ALA A 525 42.15 -15.68 -10.24
CA ALA A 525 42.01 -17.04 -10.71
C ALA A 525 43.16 -17.96 -10.23
N ALA A 526 44.36 -17.39 -9.98
CA ALA A 526 45.50 -18.09 -9.41
C ALA A 526 45.44 -18.26 -7.88
N GLY A 527 44.47 -17.64 -7.20
CA GLY A 527 44.30 -17.70 -5.75
C GLY A 527 45.38 -16.89 -4.95
N GLU A 528 46.07 -15.95 -5.59
CA GLU A 528 47.20 -15.21 -5.06
C GLU A 528 46.80 -13.91 -4.31
N LEU A 529 45.48 -13.58 -4.23
CA LEU A 529 45.02 -12.33 -3.62
C LEU A 529 44.55 -12.52 -2.17
N SER A 530 44.89 -11.52 -1.35
CA SER A 530 44.36 -11.42 0.00
C SER A 530 42.85 -11.08 0.02
N SER A 531 42.14 -11.34 1.13
CA SER A 531 40.73 -11.06 1.28
C SER A 531 40.38 -9.59 1.02
N ASP A 532 41.24 -8.66 1.42
CA ASP A 532 41.03 -7.21 1.21
C ASP A 532 41.19 -6.85 -0.29
N ALA A 533 42.15 -7.48 -0.97
CA ALA A 533 42.32 -7.29 -2.40
C ALA A 533 41.16 -7.90 -3.22
N MET A 534 40.52 -8.98 -2.75
CA MET A 534 39.31 -9.54 -3.32
C MET A 534 38.10 -8.59 -3.22
N LEU A 535 37.95 -7.93 -2.06
CA LEU A 535 36.89 -6.92 -1.88
C LEU A 535 37.11 -5.70 -2.79
N ALA A 536 38.35 -5.21 -2.88
CA ALA A 536 38.70 -4.13 -3.80
C ALA A 536 38.48 -4.52 -5.27
N PHE A 537 38.78 -5.76 -5.66
CA PHE A 537 38.49 -6.25 -7.00
C PHE A 537 37.01 -6.35 -7.30
N SER A 538 36.19 -6.83 -6.34
CA SER A 538 34.75 -6.90 -6.53
C SER A 538 34.12 -5.51 -6.72
N SER A 539 34.59 -4.48 -5.97
CA SER A 539 34.12 -3.12 -6.15
C SER A 539 34.54 -2.51 -7.48
N LEU A 540 35.76 -2.80 -7.94
CA LEU A 540 36.25 -2.38 -9.25
C LEU A 540 35.49 -3.06 -10.39
N GLN A 541 35.18 -4.34 -10.25
CA GLN A 541 34.37 -5.08 -11.22
C GLN A 541 32.95 -4.52 -11.34
N GLN A 542 32.36 -4.14 -10.19
CA GLN A 542 31.05 -3.50 -10.15
C GLN A 542 31.08 -2.12 -10.84
N LYS A 543 32.09 -1.31 -10.53
CA LYS A 543 32.30 -0.01 -11.18
C LYS A 543 32.49 -0.16 -12.69
N TYR A 544 33.27 -1.16 -13.14
CA TYR A 544 33.46 -1.46 -14.55
C TYR A 544 32.17 -1.92 -15.25
N SER A 545 31.35 -2.73 -14.60
CA SER A 545 30.07 -3.15 -15.15
C SER A 545 29.18 -1.97 -15.48
N VAL A 546 29.07 -1.00 -14.53
CA VAL A 546 28.31 0.23 -14.71
C VAL A 546 28.91 1.11 -15.81
N TYR A 547 30.25 1.29 -15.82
CA TYR A 547 30.95 2.04 -16.87
C TYR A 547 30.67 1.43 -18.26
N SER A 548 30.79 0.12 -18.40
CA SER A 548 30.46 -0.62 -19.63
C SER A 548 29.00 -0.45 -20.06
N GLN A 549 28.08 -0.42 -19.10
CA GLN A 549 26.67 -0.12 -19.34
C GLN A 549 26.49 1.27 -19.94
N VAL A 550 27.10 2.30 -19.35
CA VAL A 550 27.02 3.69 -19.86
C VAL A 550 27.53 3.78 -21.30
N ILE A 551 28.67 3.18 -21.61
CA ILE A 551 29.23 3.22 -22.96
C ILE A 551 28.40 2.40 -23.94
N ASN A 552 28.11 1.15 -23.63
CA ASN A 552 27.50 0.25 -24.58
C ASN A 552 26.00 0.48 -24.75
N GLN A 553 25.26 0.66 -23.66
CA GLN A 553 23.80 0.82 -23.71
C GLN A 553 23.41 2.26 -23.97
N ASN A 554 23.96 3.25 -23.24
CA ASN A 554 23.51 4.63 -23.36
C ASN A 554 24.11 5.34 -24.57
N ILE A 555 25.44 5.19 -24.82
CA ILE A 555 26.11 5.91 -25.89
C ILE A 555 26.05 5.13 -27.19
N ASN A 556 26.59 3.90 -27.23
CA ASN A 556 26.76 3.15 -28.47
C ASN A 556 25.44 2.61 -29.04
N TYR A 557 24.47 2.35 -28.21
CA TYR A 557 23.16 1.87 -28.63
C TYR A 557 22.13 3.00 -28.67
N TYR A 558 21.74 3.55 -27.51
CA TYR A 558 20.58 4.45 -27.40
C TYR A 558 20.78 5.76 -28.17
N LEU A 559 21.91 6.47 -27.99
CA LEU A 559 22.16 7.71 -28.70
C LEU A 559 22.31 7.55 -30.20
N LYS A 560 22.81 6.40 -30.69
CA LYS A 560 22.91 6.13 -32.14
C LYS A 560 21.55 5.85 -32.76
N GLU A 561 20.64 5.19 -32.04
CA GLU A 561 19.29 4.93 -32.53
C GLU A 561 18.37 6.15 -32.43
N HIS A 562 18.62 7.05 -31.48
CA HIS A 562 17.81 8.25 -31.26
C HIS A 562 18.60 9.54 -31.49
N PRO A 563 18.80 9.98 -32.76
CA PRO A 563 19.51 11.22 -33.09
C PRO A 563 18.78 12.43 -32.49
N GLY A 564 19.42 13.16 -31.61
CA GLY A 564 18.85 14.31 -30.89
C GLY A 564 18.51 14.02 -29.42
N ALA A 565 18.62 12.77 -28.93
CA ALA A 565 18.57 12.48 -27.52
C ALA A 565 19.84 12.99 -26.81
N TRP A 566 19.72 13.32 -25.52
CA TRP A 566 20.82 13.73 -24.68
C TRP A 566 21.13 12.63 -23.68
N LEU A 567 22.33 12.68 -23.11
CA LEU A 567 22.64 11.86 -21.94
C LEU A 567 21.95 12.45 -20.71
N VAL A 568 21.12 11.67 -20.05
CA VAL A 568 20.35 12.10 -18.88
C VAL A 568 20.49 11.05 -17.78
N TYR A 569 20.66 11.49 -16.55
CA TYR A 569 20.54 10.62 -15.40
C TYR A 569 19.07 10.30 -15.16
N GLU A 570 18.61 9.19 -15.74
CA GLU A 570 17.20 8.84 -15.89
C GLU A 570 16.53 8.32 -14.61
N SER A 571 17.31 7.75 -13.66
CA SER A 571 16.77 7.10 -12.46
C SER A 571 15.89 8.02 -11.63
N GLY A 572 16.28 9.30 -11.48
CA GLY A 572 15.45 10.27 -10.76
C GLY A 572 14.14 10.58 -11.47
N TYR A 573 14.13 10.64 -12.79
CA TYR A 573 12.91 10.87 -13.57
C TYR A 573 12.00 9.63 -13.56
N LYS A 574 12.58 8.43 -13.64
CA LYS A 574 11.83 7.17 -13.56
C LYS A 574 11.14 7.02 -12.20
N GLU A 575 11.82 7.41 -11.12
CA GLU A 575 11.22 7.43 -9.79
C GLU A 575 10.10 8.49 -9.69
N LEU A 576 10.34 9.72 -10.19
CA LEU A 576 9.35 10.80 -10.16
C LEU A 576 8.05 10.44 -10.87
N PHE A 577 8.16 9.76 -12.00
CA PHE A 577 6.99 9.38 -12.81
C PHE A 577 6.38 8.02 -12.40
N GLY A 578 6.95 7.35 -11.41
CA GLY A 578 6.44 6.09 -10.86
C GLY A 578 6.73 4.86 -11.72
N PHE A 579 7.80 4.88 -12.56
CA PHE A 579 8.20 3.72 -13.36
C PHE A 579 9.02 2.71 -12.55
N THR A 580 9.79 3.17 -11.56
CA THR A 580 10.62 2.31 -10.70
C THR A 580 10.05 2.12 -9.31
N GLY A 581 9.33 3.12 -8.78
CA GLY A 581 8.77 3.13 -7.43
C GLY A 581 7.25 3.14 -7.38
N GLN A 582 6.69 2.95 -6.19
CA GLN A 582 5.25 3.03 -5.94
C GLN A 582 4.80 4.35 -5.32
N ALA A 583 5.70 5.32 -5.15
CA ALA A 583 5.42 6.58 -4.45
C ALA A 583 4.36 7.41 -5.18
N ASP A 584 4.49 7.60 -6.49
CA ASP A 584 3.50 8.32 -7.30
C ASP A 584 2.10 7.67 -7.25
N VAL A 585 2.05 6.35 -7.25
CA VAL A 585 0.80 5.56 -7.13
C VAL A 585 0.14 5.79 -5.77
N GLN A 586 0.93 5.77 -4.68
CA GLN A 586 0.41 6.02 -3.33
C GLN A 586 -0.12 7.45 -3.20
N ASP A 587 0.61 8.42 -3.70
CA ASP A 587 0.23 9.83 -3.69
C ASP A 587 -1.04 10.08 -4.52
N ALA A 588 -1.16 9.42 -5.66
CA ALA A 588 -2.36 9.42 -6.49
C ALA A 588 -3.58 8.90 -5.74
N LEU A 589 -3.46 7.71 -5.11
CA LEU A 589 -4.54 7.11 -4.32
C LEU A 589 -4.99 8.00 -3.17
N LEU A 590 -4.03 8.56 -2.43
CA LEU A 590 -4.31 9.44 -1.30
C LEU A 590 -4.96 10.76 -1.73
N ALA A 591 -4.53 11.34 -2.85
CA ALA A 591 -5.12 12.55 -3.40
C ALA A 591 -6.59 12.36 -3.77
N GLY A 592 -6.95 11.26 -4.44
CA GLY A 592 -8.34 10.95 -4.76
C GLY A 592 -9.21 10.73 -3.53
N LEU A 593 -8.71 10.03 -2.51
CA LEU A 593 -9.41 9.86 -1.24
C LEU A 593 -9.56 11.18 -0.47
N ALA A 594 -8.54 12.06 -0.49
CA ALA A 594 -8.63 13.40 0.10
C ALA A 594 -9.72 14.24 -0.58
N CYS A 595 -9.83 14.18 -1.91
CA CYS A 595 -10.92 14.81 -2.65
C CYS A 595 -12.30 14.28 -2.22
N ALA A 596 -12.46 12.95 -2.11
CA ALA A 596 -13.71 12.34 -1.68
C ALA A 596 -14.10 12.78 -0.26
N LEU A 597 -13.16 12.80 0.67
CA LEU A 597 -13.39 13.24 2.04
C LEU A 597 -13.71 14.73 2.14
N CYS A 598 -13.00 15.59 1.40
CA CYS A 598 -13.21 17.03 1.46
C CYS A 598 -14.56 17.47 0.88
N PHE A 599 -15.02 16.84 -0.19
CA PHE A 599 -16.16 17.38 -0.97
C PHE A 599 -17.50 16.70 -0.70
N SER A 600 -17.53 15.47 -0.16
CA SER A 600 -18.76 14.67 0.03
C SER A 600 -19.84 15.34 0.88
N GLY A 601 -19.45 16.21 1.82
CA GLY A 601 -20.36 16.84 2.77
C GLY A 601 -20.97 18.19 2.34
N LEU A 602 -20.38 18.85 1.31
CA LEU A 602 -20.69 20.27 1.05
C LEU A 602 -22.15 20.54 0.66
N PHE A 603 -22.76 19.71 -0.16
CA PHE A 603 -24.17 19.80 -0.52
C PHE A 603 -25.08 19.05 0.46
N SER A 604 -24.66 17.90 0.95
CA SER A 604 -25.47 17.07 1.85
C SER A 604 -25.78 17.77 3.18
N MET A 605 -24.88 18.64 3.64
CA MET A 605 -25.05 19.40 4.89
C MET A 605 -26.20 20.40 4.81
N GLU A 606 -26.36 21.11 3.69
CA GLU A 606 -27.44 22.08 3.47
C GLU A 606 -28.80 21.40 3.34
N ARG A 607 -28.83 20.25 2.66
CA ARG A 607 -30.07 19.47 2.49
C ARG A 607 -30.58 18.91 3.81
N ARG A 608 -29.68 18.37 4.66
CA ARG A 608 -30.01 17.88 6.00
C ARG A 608 -30.49 18.97 6.92
N GLY A 609 -29.91 20.16 6.81
CA GLY A 609 -30.29 21.32 7.63
C GLY A 609 -31.57 22.05 7.16
N GLY A 610 -32.21 21.64 6.07
CA GLY A 610 -33.33 22.35 5.46
C GLY A 610 -32.95 23.71 4.84
N MET A 611 -31.65 24.04 4.86
CA MET A 611 -31.13 25.33 4.35
C MET A 611 -31.22 25.45 2.83
N GLU A 612 -31.23 24.32 2.11
CA GLU A 612 -31.30 24.31 0.66
C GLU A 612 -32.58 25.01 0.15
N THR A 613 -33.75 24.77 0.80
CA THR A 613 -35.02 25.41 0.46
C THR A 613 -34.96 26.91 0.69
N ILE A 614 -34.38 27.36 1.81
CA ILE A 614 -34.20 28.77 2.14
C ILE A 614 -33.24 29.46 1.15
N LEU A 615 -32.11 28.81 0.83
CA LEU A 615 -31.16 29.35 -0.16
C LEU A 615 -31.78 29.47 -1.54
N CYS A 616 -32.61 28.51 -1.96
CA CYS A 616 -33.28 28.55 -3.25
C CYS A 616 -34.33 29.65 -3.38
N THR A 617 -34.89 30.17 -2.28
CA THR A 617 -35.85 31.31 -2.28
C THR A 617 -35.17 32.68 -2.45
N THR A 618 -33.86 32.76 -2.16
CA THR A 618 -33.12 34.03 -2.26
C THR A 618 -32.58 34.25 -3.70
N PRO A 619 -32.56 35.50 -4.22
CA PRO A 619 -32.05 35.79 -5.57
C PRO A 619 -30.56 35.41 -5.76
N LEU A 620 -29.76 35.53 -4.70
CA LEU A 620 -28.34 35.23 -4.69
C LEU A 620 -28.04 33.75 -4.35
N GLY A 621 -28.97 33.05 -3.72
CA GLY A 621 -28.81 31.69 -3.22
C GLY A 621 -28.81 30.59 -4.27
N ARG A 622 -29.18 30.89 -5.52
CA ARG A 622 -29.24 29.94 -6.61
C ARG A 622 -27.89 29.82 -7.33
N LYS A 623 -27.75 30.43 -8.51
CA LYS A 623 -26.60 30.31 -9.40
C LYS A 623 -25.28 30.81 -8.78
N ARG A 624 -25.31 31.92 -7.99
CA ARG A 624 -24.11 32.51 -7.41
C ARG A 624 -23.51 31.63 -6.31
N THR A 625 -24.35 31.02 -5.48
CA THR A 625 -23.89 30.10 -4.42
C THR A 625 -23.26 28.83 -5.01
N VAL A 626 -23.88 28.23 -6.06
CA VAL A 626 -23.31 27.05 -6.72
C VAL A 626 -21.96 27.38 -7.37
N ARG A 627 -21.86 28.52 -8.06
CA ARG A 627 -20.58 28.97 -8.64
C ARG A 627 -19.51 29.20 -7.58
N ALA A 628 -19.87 29.82 -6.45
CA ALA A 628 -18.95 30.02 -5.33
C ALA A 628 -18.47 28.68 -4.74
N LYS A 629 -19.35 27.69 -4.59
CA LYS A 629 -18.99 26.33 -4.12
C LYS A 629 -18.01 25.67 -5.07
N LEU A 630 -18.29 25.68 -6.37
CA LEU A 630 -17.42 25.09 -7.39
C LEU A 630 -16.04 25.78 -7.42
N LEU A 631 -16.01 27.11 -7.32
CA LEU A 631 -14.75 27.86 -7.29
C LEU A 631 -13.91 27.52 -6.05
N VAL A 632 -14.53 27.50 -4.87
CA VAL A 632 -13.83 27.15 -3.63
C VAL A 632 -13.35 25.69 -3.67
N SER A 633 -14.18 24.78 -4.19
CA SER A 633 -13.79 23.38 -4.34
C SER A 633 -12.65 23.21 -5.34
N ALA A 634 -12.63 23.99 -6.43
CA ALA A 634 -11.53 23.98 -7.40
C ALA A 634 -10.20 24.44 -6.76
N VAL A 635 -10.22 25.51 -5.98
CA VAL A 635 -9.01 25.98 -5.26
C VAL A 635 -8.49 24.91 -4.29
N VAL A 636 -9.39 24.25 -3.56
CA VAL A 636 -8.99 23.16 -2.65
C VAL A 636 -8.47 21.94 -3.43
N ALA A 637 -9.06 21.60 -4.56
CA ALA A 637 -8.60 20.51 -5.41
C ALA A 637 -7.19 20.75 -5.96
N VAL A 638 -6.88 21.99 -6.40
CA VAL A 638 -5.52 22.40 -6.78
C VAL A 638 -4.55 22.26 -5.59
N GLY A 639 -4.98 22.66 -4.40
CA GLY A 639 -4.19 22.49 -3.18
C GLY A 639 -3.89 21.02 -2.86
N ILE A 640 -4.86 20.12 -3.06
CA ILE A 640 -4.67 18.67 -2.89
C ILE A 640 -3.67 18.13 -3.93
N ALA A 641 -3.82 18.53 -5.21
CA ALA A 641 -2.89 18.13 -6.26
C ALA A 641 -1.45 18.59 -5.97
N ALA A 642 -1.27 19.86 -5.58
CA ALA A 642 0.04 20.37 -5.20
C ALA A 642 0.64 19.60 -3.99
N THR A 643 -0.17 19.29 -2.98
CA THR A 643 0.29 18.53 -1.82
C THR A 643 0.67 17.09 -2.18
N SER A 644 0.05 16.48 -3.19
CA SER A 644 0.41 15.12 -3.62
C SER A 644 1.68 15.08 -4.48
N CYS A 645 2.01 16.15 -5.20
CA CYS A 645 3.14 16.17 -6.13
C CYS A 645 4.42 16.76 -5.51
N LEU A 646 4.29 17.87 -4.74
CA LEU A 646 5.45 18.63 -4.26
C LEU A 646 6.36 17.87 -3.30
N PRO A 647 5.85 17.13 -2.29
CA PRO A 647 6.72 16.40 -1.38
C PRO A 647 7.55 15.34 -2.09
N HIS A 648 6.94 14.59 -3.01
CA HIS A 648 7.61 13.59 -3.83
C HIS A 648 8.66 14.21 -4.76
N LEU A 649 8.32 15.31 -5.42
CA LEU A 649 9.27 16.06 -6.25
C LEU A 649 10.47 16.54 -5.41
N ILE A 650 10.24 17.07 -4.19
CA ILE A 650 11.31 17.53 -3.30
C ILE A 650 12.20 16.35 -2.87
N GLN A 651 11.62 15.19 -2.56
CA GLN A 651 12.37 13.98 -2.22
C GLN A 651 13.27 13.55 -3.38
N VAL A 652 12.73 13.44 -4.60
CA VAL A 652 13.50 13.04 -5.78
C VAL A 652 14.60 14.05 -6.11
N LEU A 653 14.32 15.34 -5.98
CA LEU A 653 15.34 16.39 -6.16
C LEU A 653 16.47 16.28 -5.12
N ARG A 654 16.16 15.90 -3.87
CA ARG A 654 17.15 15.72 -2.81
C ARG A 654 18.02 14.49 -3.05
N ASP A 655 17.41 13.36 -3.39
CA ASP A 655 18.08 12.05 -3.42
C ASP A 655 18.83 11.83 -4.74
N TYR A 656 18.20 12.14 -5.87
CA TYR A 656 18.77 11.91 -7.20
C TYR A 656 19.32 13.17 -7.84
N GLY A 657 18.75 14.35 -7.57
CA GLY A 657 18.86 15.51 -8.43
C GLY A 657 18.07 15.26 -9.73
N LEU A 658 17.85 16.27 -10.51
CA LEU A 658 17.23 16.13 -11.85
C LEU A 658 18.07 16.94 -12.84
N PRO A 659 19.27 16.45 -13.21
CA PRO A 659 20.11 17.16 -14.16
C PRO A 659 19.47 17.16 -15.56
N ALA A 660 19.78 18.16 -16.38
CA ALA A 660 19.30 18.27 -17.76
C ALA A 660 17.77 18.30 -17.92
N MET A 661 17.03 19.04 -17.07
CA MET A 661 15.56 19.15 -17.14
C MET A 661 15.03 19.64 -18.49
N PHE A 662 15.84 20.33 -19.29
CA PHE A 662 15.49 20.81 -20.62
C PHE A 662 15.92 19.85 -21.74
N ALA A 663 16.43 18.67 -21.41
CA ALA A 663 16.70 17.63 -22.38
C ALA A 663 15.40 17.20 -23.10
N PRO A 664 15.48 16.77 -24.36
CA PRO A 664 14.34 16.18 -25.05
C PRO A 664 13.80 14.99 -24.27
N ALA A 665 12.48 14.85 -24.16
CA ALA A 665 11.86 13.78 -23.41
C ALA A 665 12.25 12.38 -23.93
N MET A 666 12.47 12.25 -25.24
CA MET A 666 12.97 11.05 -25.88
C MET A 666 14.35 10.59 -25.38
N SER A 667 15.03 11.37 -24.54
CA SER A 667 16.32 10.97 -23.93
C SER A 667 16.14 9.91 -22.83
N ILE A 668 14.92 9.61 -22.43
CA ILE A 668 14.58 8.54 -21.49
C ILE A 668 13.85 7.45 -22.27
N SER A 669 14.24 6.20 -22.07
CA SER A 669 13.74 5.03 -22.83
C SER A 669 12.21 4.88 -22.77
N GLU A 670 11.57 5.25 -21.68
CA GLU A 670 10.13 5.18 -21.53
C GLU A 670 9.38 6.22 -22.41
N PHE A 671 10.06 7.29 -22.81
CA PHE A 671 9.50 8.38 -23.62
C PHE A 671 10.08 8.45 -25.03
N GLU A 672 10.75 7.41 -25.51
CA GLU A 672 11.42 7.38 -26.82
C GLU A 672 10.51 7.73 -28.00
N SER A 673 9.21 7.44 -27.88
CA SER A 673 8.19 7.73 -28.90
C SER A 673 7.76 9.21 -28.96
N LEU A 674 8.18 10.04 -28.00
CA LEU A 674 7.81 11.46 -27.99
C LEU A 674 8.68 12.24 -28.97
N PRO A 675 8.10 13.22 -29.70
CA PRO A 675 8.88 14.11 -30.54
C PRO A 675 9.93 14.89 -29.75
N ALA A 676 11.10 15.13 -30.34
CA ALA A 676 12.23 15.84 -29.73
C ALA A 676 11.91 17.29 -29.28
N ILE A 677 10.79 17.84 -29.72
CA ILE A 677 10.33 19.18 -29.32
C ILE A 677 9.85 19.23 -27.86
N PHE A 678 9.43 18.10 -27.30
CA PHE A 678 9.01 18.02 -25.91
C PHE A 678 10.21 17.79 -25.00
N THR A 679 10.34 18.63 -23.98
CA THR A 679 11.40 18.52 -22.98
C THR A 679 10.91 17.74 -21.76
N LEU A 680 11.84 17.26 -20.91
CA LEU A 680 11.50 16.62 -19.64
C LEU A 680 10.73 17.57 -18.70
N SER A 681 11.01 18.88 -18.75
CA SER A 681 10.24 19.89 -18.03
C SER A 681 8.80 20.00 -18.51
N ASP A 682 8.54 19.81 -19.82
CA ASP A 682 7.18 19.79 -20.34
C ASP A 682 6.41 18.56 -19.88
N VAL A 683 7.06 17.41 -19.81
CA VAL A 683 6.48 16.17 -19.25
C VAL A 683 6.16 16.35 -17.76
N MET A 684 7.04 16.97 -16.96
CA MET A 684 6.79 17.27 -15.55
C MET A 684 5.59 18.22 -15.38
N LEU A 685 5.51 19.27 -16.21
CA LEU A 685 4.37 20.18 -16.20
C LEU A 685 3.07 19.46 -16.58
N PHE A 686 3.12 18.62 -17.60
CA PHE A 686 1.99 17.81 -18.04
C PHE A 686 1.51 16.87 -16.92
N TRP A 687 2.43 16.15 -16.27
CA TRP A 687 2.14 15.29 -15.12
C TRP A 687 1.41 16.05 -14.00
N PHE A 688 1.90 17.23 -13.62
CA PHE A 688 1.26 18.07 -12.62
C PHE A 688 -0.13 18.57 -13.06
N LEU A 689 -0.27 19.05 -14.30
CA LEU A 689 -1.56 19.52 -14.82
C LEU A 689 -2.61 18.41 -14.90
N CYS A 690 -2.22 17.21 -15.27
CA CYS A 690 -3.10 16.04 -15.24
C CYS A 690 -3.54 15.69 -13.82
N ARG A 691 -2.65 15.78 -12.83
CA ARG A 691 -3.00 15.59 -11.43
C ARG A 691 -4.01 16.63 -10.94
N VAL A 692 -3.84 17.89 -11.33
CA VAL A 692 -4.81 18.98 -11.05
C VAL A 692 -6.17 18.66 -11.70
N ALA A 693 -6.16 18.27 -12.98
CA ALA A 693 -7.38 17.89 -13.69
C ALA A 693 -8.10 16.70 -13.02
N ALA A 694 -7.32 15.68 -12.61
CA ALA A 694 -7.85 14.52 -11.89
C ALA A 694 -8.54 14.90 -10.57
N CYS A 695 -7.89 15.76 -9.77
CA CYS A 695 -8.47 16.24 -8.51
C CYS A 695 -9.73 17.09 -8.74
N LEU A 696 -9.79 17.88 -9.81
CA LEU A 696 -10.98 18.61 -10.22
C LEU A 696 -12.11 17.69 -10.64
N CYS A 697 -11.83 16.65 -11.43
CA CYS A 697 -12.78 15.64 -11.84
C CYS A 697 -13.37 14.90 -10.63
N MET A 698 -12.49 14.41 -9.77
CA MET A 698 -12.88 13.69 -8.56
C MET A 698 -13.71 14.57 -7.63
N GLY A 699 -13.30 15.85 -7.50
CA GLY A 699 -14.04 16.85 -6.72
C GLY A 699 -15.44 17.09 -7.24
N THR A 700 -15.60 17.30 -8.55
CA THR A 700 -16.92 17.53 -9.18
C THR A 700 -17.81 16.31 -9.12
N MET A 701 -17.27 15.10 -9.33
CA MET A 701 -18.00 13.85 -9.16
C MET A 701 -18.50 13.69 -7.72
N THR A 702 -17.64 13.91 -6.74
CA THR A 702 -18.01 13.80 -5.32
C THR A 702 -19.08 14.81 -4.92
N LEU A 703 -19.00 16.05 -5.42
CA LEU A 703 -20.02 17.08 -5.20
C LEU A 703 -21.37 16.69 -5.81
N THR A 704 -21.38 16.14 -7.01
CA THR A 704 -22.62 15.69 -7.67
C THR A 704 -23.27 14.52 -6.93
N LEU A 705 -22.48 13.53 -6.50
CA LEU A 705 -22.95 12.41 -5.68
C LEU A 705 -23.47 12.89 -4.32
N GLY A 706 -22.77 13.84 -3.68
CA GLY A 706 -23.22 14.47 -2.43
C GLY A 706 -24.57 15.15 -2.55
N ARG A 707 -24.85 15.76 -3.69
CA ARG A 707 -26.15 16.35 -4.01
C ARG A 707 -27.21 15.30 -4.31
N MET A 708 -26.89 14.27 -5.08
CA MET A 708 -27.84 13.19 -5.44
C MET A 708 -28.31 12.43 -4.20
N PHE A 709 -27.40 11.96 -3.36
CA PHE A 709 -27.72 11.18 -2.19
C PHE A 709 -28.23 12.01 -1.02
N GLY A 710 -27.94 13.29 -0.94
CA GLY A 710 -28.29 14.16 0.17
C GLY A 710 -27.72 13.73 1.54
N ASN A 711 -26.88 12.72 1.56
CA ASN A 711 -26.20 12.18 2.73
C ASN A 711 -24.70 12.06 2.47
N LEU A 712 -23.89 12.41 3.47
CA LEU A 712 -22.44 12.41 3.39
C LEU A 712 -21.87 11.01 3.06
N LEU A 713 -22.34 9.98 3.75
CA LEU A 713 -21.76 8.64 3.68
C LEU A 713 -21.96 7.95 2.34
N PRO A 714 -23.19 7.83 1.79
CA PRO A 714 -23.34 7.25 0.47
C PRO A 714 -22.53 7.98 -0.60
N ALA A 715 -22.44 9.32 -0.50
CA ALA A 715 -21.64 10.11 -1.40
C ALA A 715 -20.14 9.79 -1.27
N LEU A 716 -19.62 9.72 -0.04
CA LEU A 716 -18.23 9.39 0.25
C LEU A 716 -17.88 7.98 -0.24
N PHE A 717 -18.66 6.98 0.15
CA PHE A 717 -18.39 5.59 -0.23
C PHE A 717 -18.50 5.38 -1.74
N THR A 718 -19.54 5.92 -2.38
CA THR A 718 -19.70 5.75 -3.84
C THR A 718 -18.57 6.45 -4.58
N SER A 719 -18.15 7.64 -4.17
CA SER A 719 -17.03 8.35 -4.81
C SER A 719 -15.70 7.65 -4.54
N ALA A 720 -15.45 7.16 -3.34
CA ALA A 720 -14.25 6.40 -3.02
C ALA A 720 -14.17 5.09 -3.80
N VAL A 721 -15.27 4.34 -3.88
CA VAL A 721 -15.32 3.09 -4.67
C VAL A 721 -15.15 3.38 -6.16
N ALA A 722 -15.83 4.38 -6.70
CA ALA A 722 -15.72 4.74 -8.12
C ALA A 722 -14.31 5.17 -8.51
N TYR A 723 -13.52 5.66 -7.57
CA TYR A 723 -12.11 6.01 -7.76
C TYR A 723 -11.15 4.84 -7.50
N CYS A 724 -11.26 4.21 -6.32
CA CYS A 724 -10.33 3.16 -5.92
C CYS A 724 -10.47 1.88 -6.74
N LEU A 725 -11.67 1.54 -7.23
CA LEU A 725 -11.87 0.31 -7.98
C LEU A 725 -11.10 0.31 -9.31
N PRO A 726 -11.20 1.32 -10.19
CA PRO A 726 -10.36 1.39 -11.40
C PRO A 726 -8.87 1.44 -11.10
N ALA A 727 -8.47 2.18 -10.05
CA ALA A 727 -7.06 2.26 -9.64
C ALA A 727 -6.51 0.89 -9.24
N LEU A 728 -7.23 0.14 -8.43
CA LEU A 728 -6.85 -1.18 -7.98
C LEU A 728 -6.86 -2.21 -9.13
N LEU A 729 -7.80 -2.08 -10.07
CA LEU A 729 -7.86 -2.91 -11.27
C LEU A 729 -6.62 -2.68 -12.16
N SER A 730 -6.23 -1.43 -12.36
CA SER A 730 -5.01 -1.08 -13.09
C SER A 730 -3.76 -1.64 -12.41
N LEU A 731 -3.63 -1.43 -11.09
CA LEU A 731 -2.49 -1.91 -10.31
C LEU A 731 -2.38 -3.45 -10.22
N SER A 732 -3.45 -4.16 -10.52
CA SER A 732 -3.43 -5.63 -10.54
C SER A 732 -2.98 -6.24 -11.88
N GLY A 733 -2.55 -5.42 -12.85
CA GLY A 733 -2.10 -5.88 -14.15
C GLY A 733 -3.23 -6.41 -15.07
N MET A 734 -4.46 -5.96 -14.88
CA MET A 734 -5.54 -6.27 -15.81
C MET A 734 -5.35 -5.50 -17.13
N GLU A 735 -4.67 -6.08 -18.05
CA GLU A 735 -4.61 -5.62 -19.44
C GLU A 735 -5.96 -5.86 -20.12
N GLY A 736 -6.75 -4.87 -20.38
CA GLY A 736 -8.07 -5.07 -21.01
C GLY A 736 -8.97 -3.84 -21.12
N GLY A 737 -8.43 -2.64 -21.00
CA GLY A 737 -9.19 -1.39 -21.14
C GLY A 737 -9.97 -0.95 -19.89
N ILE A 738 -9.98 -1.75 -18.81
CA ILE A 738 -10.57 -1.40 -17.52
C ILE A 738 -9.72 -0.33 -16.81
N GLU A 739 -8.42 -0.33 -17.06
CA GLU A 739 -7.46 0.72 -16.64
C GLU A 739 -7.93 2.12 -17.04
N TRP A 740 -8.65 2.24 -18.15
CA TRP A 740 -9.15 3.50 -18.70
C TRP A 740 -10.51 3.92 -18.10
N LEU A 741 -11.12 3.08 -17.27
CA LEU A 741 -12.36 3.42 -16.58
C LEU A 741 -12.06 4.31 -15.38
N GLY A 742 -12.67 5.48 -15.35
CA GLY A 742 -12.58 6.42 -14.24
C GLY A 742 -11.46 7.46 -14.40
N PHE A 743 -11.06 8.07 -13.29
CA PHE A 743 -10.09 9.16 -13.26
C PHE A 743 -8.66 8.69 -12.95
N TRP A 744 -8.45 7.41 -12.72
CA TRP A 744 -7.15 6.84 -12.40
C TRP A 744 -6.07 7.20 -13.40
N PRO A 745 -6.31 7.08 -14.73
CA PRO A 745 -5.30 7.45 -15.70
C PRO A 745 -4.81 8.90 -15.61
N LEU A 746 -5.68 9.84 -15.25
CA LEU A 746 -5.25 11.25 -15.04
C LEU A 746 -4.41 11.42 -13.77
N PHE A 747 -4.60 10.57 -12.78
CA PHE A 747 -3.76 10.58 -11.58
C PHE A 747 -2.37 9.99 -11.82
N HIS A 748 -2.25 9.05 -12.75
CA HIS A 748 -0.98 8.41 -13.14
C HIS A 748 -0.65 8.72 -14.62
N ALA A 749 -0.54 10.02 -14.93
CA ALA A 749 -0.54 10.51 -16.31
C ALA A 749 0.76 10.26 -17.07
N ALA A 750 1.89 10.07 -16.40
CA ALA A 750 3.16 9.81 -17.07
C ALA A 750 3.13 8.50 -17.89
N ALA A 751 2.42 7.50 -17.43
CA ALA A 751 2.24 6.23 -18.16
C ALA A 751 1.58 6.38 -19.53
N PHE A 752 0.85 7.50 -19.78
CA PHE A 752 0.26 7.76 -21.10
C PHE A 752 1.23 8.25 -22.16
N LEU A 753 2.35 8.78 -21.72
CA LEU A 753 3.37 9.31 -22.63
C LEU A 753 4.42 8.27 -22.97
N THR A 754 4.30 7.05 -22.42
CA THR A 754 5.23 5.95 -22.70
C THR A 754 4.93 5.30 -24.05
N THR A 755 5.89 4.53 -24.57
CA THR A 755 5.75 3.69 -25.76
C THR A 755 4.55 2.76 -25.70
N GLN A 756 4.16 2.30 -24.51
CA GLN A 756 2.95 1.47 -24.32
C GLN A 756 1.63 2.23 -24.56
N GLY A 757 1.66 3.55 -24.55
CA GLY A 757 0.52 4.40 -24.91
C GLY A 757 0.22 4.46 -26.42
N TYR A 758 1.12 3.93 -27.26
CA TYR A 758 0.92 3.85 -28.70
C TYR A 758 0.35 2.49 -29.10
N ARG A 759 -0.77 2.49 -29.79
CA ARG A 759 -1.31 1.29 -30.44
C ARG A 759 -1.27 1.46 -31.93
N VAL A 760 -0.89 0.41 -32.65
CA VAL A 760 -0.93 0.36 -34.11
C VAL A 760 -2.31 -0.14 -34.53
N THR A 761 -3.08 0.69 -35.22
CA THR A 761 -4.28 0.28 -35.94
C THR A 761 -4.07 0.55 -37.42
N ASP A 762 -4.29 -0.49 -38.26
CA ASP A 762 -4.16 -0.42 -39.73
C ASP A 762 -2.79 0.07 -40.26
N GLY A 763 -1.71 -0.17 -39.48
CA GLY A 763 -0.35 0.18 -39.92
C GLY A 763 0.11 1.60 -39.59
N GLU A 764 -0.75 2.42 -39.00
CA GLU A 764 -0.42 3.75 -38.52
C GLU A 764 -0.34 3.79 -36.98
N PRO A 765 0.70 4.35 -36.36
CA PRO A 765 0.79 4.49 -34.92
C PRO A 765 -0.16 5.60 -34.44
N TYR A 766 -1.20 5.22 -33.71
CA TYR A 766 -2.07 6.16 -33.02
C TYR A 766 -1.62 6.36 -31.58
N ASN A 767 -1.43 7.62 -31.19
CA ASN A 767 -1.25 7.94 -29.78
C ASN A 767 -2.61 7.93 -29.08
N PHE A 768 -2.95 6.78 -28.51
CA PHE A 768 -4.21 6.55 -27.81
C PHE A 768 -4.37 7.48 -26.59
N SER A 769 -3.27 7.96 -26.01
CA SER A 769 -3.29 8.84 -24.85
C SER A 769 -3.97 10.19 -25.12
N TRP A 770 -3.79 10.79 -26.31
CA TRP A 770 -4.49 12.04 -26.66
C TRP A 770 -6.00 11.86 -26.76
N ILE A 771 -6.47 10.74 -27.30
CA ILE A 771 -7.89 10.42 -27.37
C ILE A 771 -8.49 10.27 -25.98
N VAL A 772 -7.76 9.62 -25.07
CA VAL A 772 -8.20 9.46 -23.69
C VAL A 772 -8.21 10.77 -22.93
N ILE A 773 -7.20 11.61 -23.11
CA ILE A 773 -7.18 12.96 -22.51
C ILE A 773 -8.36 13.81 -23.03
N LEU A 774 -8.67 13.74 -24.33
CA LEU A 774 -9.83 14.41 -24.90
C LEU A 774 -11.16 13.85 -24.38
N LEU A 775 -11.28 12.52 -24.25
CA LEU A 775 -12.45 11.88 -23.68
C LEU A 775 -12.63 12.23 -22.20
N LEU A 776 -11.56 12.26 -21.44
CA LEU A 776 -11.58 12.66 -20.04
C LEU A 776 -11.87 14.14 -19.87
N ALA A 777 -11.34 15.01 -20.74
CA ALA A 777 -11.71 16.42 -20.81
C ALA A 777 -13.20 16.60 -21.17
N ALA A 778 -13.73 15.78 -22.09
CA ALA A 778 -15.14 15.76 -22.43
C ALA A 778 -16.01 15.28 -21.27
N VAL A 779 -15.60 14.22 -20.56
CA VAL A 779 -16.26 13.72 -19.34
C VAL A 779 -16.23 14.76 -18.23
N LEU A 780 -15.12 15.48 -18.07
CA LEU A 780 -15.01 16.63 -17.18
C LEU A 780 -16.04 17.71 -17.52
N PHE A 781 -16.07 18.09 -18.77
CA PHE A 781 -16.98 19.12 -19.26
C PHE A 781 -18.42 18.68 -19.08
N ILE A 782 -18.74 17.42 -19.40
CA ILE A 782 -20.08 16.85 -19.23
C ILE A 782 -20.43 16.74 -17.73
N SER A 783 -19.53 16.29 -16.87
CA SER A 783 -19.79 16.22 -15.42
C SER A 783 -19.97 17.61 -14.81
N TRP A 784 -19.21 18.58 -15.27
CA TRP A 784 -19.30 19.97 -14.87
C TRP A 784 -20.62 20.61 -15.40
N PHE A 785 -20.96 20.32 -16.64
CA PHE A 785 -22.22 20.75 -17.26
C PHE A 785 -23.43 20.10 -16.61
N LEU A 786 -23.38 18.81 -16.28
CA LEU A 786 -24.45 18.10 -15.56
C LEU A 786 -24.56 18.58 -14.10
N ALA A 787 -23.47 18.91 -13.43
CA ALA A 787 -23.52 19.53 -12.11
C ALA A 787 -24.18 20.90 -12.13
N ILE A 788 -23.94 21.69 -13.18
CA ILE A 788 -24.57 23.00 -13.37
C ILE A 788 -26.01 22.86 -13.86
N SER A 789 -26.30 21.97 -14.82
CA SER A 789 -27.62 21.79 -15.41
C SER A 789 -28.58 21.07 -14.46
N SER A 790 -28.12 20.08 -13.70
CA SER A 790 -28.96 19.48 -12.64
C SER A 790 -29.31 20.48 -11.55
N ALA A 791 -28.40 21.43 -11.29
CA ALA A 791 -28.71 22.59 -10.46
C ALA A 791 -29.80 23.48 -11.06
N LEU A 792 -29.87 23.59 -12.37
CA LEU A 792 -30.87 24.36 -13.09
C LEU A 792 -32.19 23.61 -13.25
N ILE A 793 -32.18 22.32 -13.55
CA ILE A 793 -33.37 21.49 -13.78
C ILE A 793 -34.16 21.27 -12.48
N GLN A 794 -33.51 21.02 -11.34
CA GLN A 794 -34.18 20.94 -10.04
C GLN A 794 -34.78 22.28 -9.60
N ILE A 795 -34.23 23.40 -10.04
CA ILE A 795 -34.79 24.74 -9.82
C ILE A 795 -36.13 24.87 -10.58
N CYS A 796 -36.24 24.33 -11.79
CA CYS A 796 -37.47 24.34 -12.55
C CYS A 796 -38.54 23.41 -11.93
N PHE A 797 -38.17 22.19 -11.49
CA PHE A 797 -39.12 21.26 -10.90
C PHE A 797 -39.65 21.70 -9.51
N THR A 798 -38.83 22.41 -8.72
CA THR A 798 -39.29 22.99 -7.44
C THR A 798 -40.14 24.23 -7.66
N TYR A 799 -39.96 24.98 -8.76
CA TYR A 799 -40.76 26.13 -9.09
C TYR A 799 -42.19 25.71 -9.48
N ASP A 800 -42.36 24.64 -10.28
CA ASP A 800 -43.68 24.08 -10.62
C ASP A 800 -44.44 23.52 -9.40
N ARG A 801 -43.75 22.99 -8.40
CA ARG A 801 -44.39 22.58 -7.13
C ARG A 801 -44.75 23.75 -6.25
N CYS A 802 -43.98 24.84 -6.24
CA CYS A 802 -44.33 26.04 -5.47
C CYS A 802 -45.41 26.90 -6.16
N SER A 803 -45.47 26.92 -7.49
CA SER A 803 -46.53 27.60 -8.21
C SER A 803 -47.88 26.92 -8.06
N ASN A 804 -47.91 25.59 -7.93
CA ASN A 804 -49.14 24.81 -7.65
C ASN A 804 -49.61 24.92 -6.18
N PHE A 805 -48.74 25.41 -5.24
CA PHE A 805 -49.15 25.68 -3.85
C PHE A 805 -49.65 27.11 -3.65
N SER A 806 -49.43 28.04 -4.58
CA SER A 806 -49.96 29.42 -4.52
C SER A 806 -51.32 29.55 -5.23
N SER A 807 -51.83 28.49 -5.80
CA SER A 807 -53.18 28.41 -6.43
C SER A 807 -54.17 27.55 -5.66
N ILE A 808 -53.83 27.17 -4.41
CA ILE A 808 -54.76 26.67 -3.40
C ILE A 808 -54.75 27.64 -2.23
#